data_f67a8c3156a47abbc7bb135d31e1afd1
#
_entry.id   f67a8c3156a47abbc7bb135d31e1afd1
#
_cell.length_a   1.000
_cell.length_b   1.000
_cell.length_c   1.000
_cell.angle_alpha   90.00
_cell.angle_beta   90.00
_cell.angle_gamma   90.00
#
_symmetry.space_group_name_H-M   'P 1'
#
loop_
_entity.id
_entity.type
_entity.pdbx_description
1 polymer ?
#
loop_
_entity_poly.entity_id
_entity_poly.type
_entity_poly.pdbx_seq_one_letter_code
_entity_poly.pdbx_strand_id
1 'polypeptide(L)'
;MSPAPVIIAIDGRSGAGKTTLAIELAARLREHHKVSLFHLEDIYPGWNGLAAGVERYASTVLAPLHRGEPAEWVSWDWNAHYDGETRTTRPAEIVLVEGVGAAAAAARPYLSAVIWADSPEHDRRSRALARDGDSYAPYWDEWAAQEEEWLAVDDVPAQADVRVLNLADGAAPAEVLQALQYLPALTTVMLPELAARRGLELRAERITAAPDPARLFESLYGRSANAVWLDSSLPPDEGAAAERSRFSILADDGGPFGQSVRHTAGSTQVTVGNAAVTTEEPFFRWLDGVWGGRAVRGPEGYPCEFTLGWLGYLGYELKRETGGSDVTAESPDACLLFAGRAVVLDHVEQAVWLLALDTPDAGDWLGAARTAVTGACGGLEPSAPRAGAGTGTGTAPAFTARDSEVAYKSKITEAQYQIAEGNTYEVCLTTALTAELPASALDPRQAYLALRRRNPAPFASYLRFGDLTVASTSPERFLRIAADGRMRAEPIKGTRHRDADPARDALLRQELESSPKDRAENIMIVDLLRNDLSHFAVPGTVSVSRLCAIESYATVHQMVSTIDARLRPGMPRAEAVAACFPAGSMTGAPKVSTMAILDRLEGAPRGVYSGAIGYFSLNGATDLAVAIRTLVLAERPGGGTGLSLGVGGAITADSSPQDEYEEIRTKAFGVLSALGAEFPPG
;
A
#
# COMPACT_ATOMS: atom_id res chain seq x y z
N MET A 1 -12.84 20.26 -34.26
CA MET A 1 -13.83 19.22 -33.87
C MET A 1 -13.86 19.23 -32.37
N SER A 2 -15.02 19.31 -31.73
CA SER A 2 -15.11 19.09 -30.28
C SER A 2 -14.63 17.66 -29.97
N PRO A 3 -13.92 17.42 -28.85
CA PRO A 3 -13.57 16.07 -28.45
C PRO A 3 -14.84 15.22 -28.32
N ALA A 4 -14.73 13.91 -28.54
CA ALA A 4 -15.84 12.98 -28.35
C ALA A 4 -16.32 13.07 -26.89
N PRO A 5 -17.63 13.00 -26.64
CA PRO A 5 -18.17 12.98 -25.28
C PRO A 5 -17.62 11.83 -24.45
N VAL A 6 -17.34 12.10 -23.18
CA VAL A 6 -17.07 11.06 -22.19
C VAL A 6 -18.40 10.54 -21.68
N ILE A 7 -18.68 9.26 -21.88
CA ILE A 7 -19.93 8.61 -21.45
C ILE A 7 -19.63 7.69 -20.27
N ILE A 8 -20.25 7.98 -19.12
CA ILE A 8 -20.05 7.19 -17.88
C ILE A 8 -21.40 6.54 -17.53
N ALA A 9 -21.43 5.22 -17.42
CA ALA A 9 -22.59 4.47 -17.00
C ALA A 9 -22.58 4.22 -15.49
N ILE A 10 -23.74 4.40 -14.85
CA ILE A 10 -24.01 4.01 -13.46
C ILE A 10 -25.04 2.89 -13.50
N ASP A 11 -24.58 1.67 -13.29
CA ASP A 11 -25.39 0.46 -13.28
C ASP A 11 -25.50 -0.13 -11.87
N GLY A 12 -26.39 -1.07 -11.69
CA GLY A 12 -26.65 -1.71 -10.41
C GLY A 12 -28.10 -2.19 -10.32
N ARG A 13 -28.39 -3.05 -9.37
CA ARG A 13 -29.73 -3.59 -9.18
C ARG A 13 -30.74 -2.51 -8.73
N SER A 14 -32.02 -2.78 -8.92
CA SER A 14 -33.10 -1.89 -8.47
C SER A 14 -33.00 -1.58 -6.97
N GLY A 15 -33.22 -0.33 -6.61
CA GLY A 15 -33.11 0.16 -5.23
C GLY A 15 -31.66 0.43 -4.73
N ALA A 16 -30.61 0.22 -5.56
CA ALA A 16 -29.23 0.51 -5.20
C ALA A 16 -28.90 2.02 -5.10
N GLY A 17 -29.85 2.91 -5.42
CA GLY A 17 -29.69 4.36 -5.31
C GLY A 17 -28.94 5.00 -6.47
N LYS A 18 -28.91 4.37 -7.63
CA LYS A 18 -28.26 4.86 -8.87
C LYS A 18 -28.67 6.28 -9.25
N THR A 19 -29.98 6.56 -9.26
CA THR A 19 -30.53 7.85 -9.67
C THR A 19 -30.04 8.98 -8.76
N THR A 20 -30.07 8.78 -7.44
CA THR A 20 -29.55 9.75 -6.46
C THR A 20 -28.05 9.95 -6.66
N LEU A 21 -27.28 8.85 -6.78
CA LEU A 21 -25.85 8.91 -7.06
C LEU A 21 -25.55 9.68 -8.34
N ALA A 22 -26.28 9.42 -9.43
CA ALA A 22 -26.11 10.08 -10.71
C ALA A 22 -26.40 11.60 -10.64
N ILE A 23 -27.47 12.00 -9.97
CA ILE A 23 -27.86 13.40 -9.79
C ILE A 23 -26.79 14.16 -8.99
N GLU A 24 -26.35 13.60 -7.87
CA GLU A 24 -25.35 14.23 -7.00
C GLU A 24 -23.94 14.23 -7.64
N LEU A 25 -23.56 13.17 -8.35
CA LEU A 25 -22.32 13.14 -9.12
C LEU A 25 -22.37 14.17 -10.26
N ALA A 26 -23.49 14.26 -10.98
CA ALA A 26 -23.70 15.30 -12.00
C ALA A 26 -23.59 16.71 -11.44
N ALA A 27 -24.13 16.96 -10.24
CA ALA A 27 -24.04 18.26 -9.58
C ALA A 27 -22.57 18.65 -9.31
N ARG A 28 -21.76 17.72 -8.80
CA ARG A 28 -20.32 17.93 -8.54
C ARG A 28 -19.53 18.14 -9.81
N LEU A 29 -19.77 17.33 -10.85
CA LEU A 29 -19.09 17.45 -12.13
C LEU A 29 -19.44 18.76 -12.84
N ARG A 30 -20.64 19.31 -12.65
CA ARG A 30 -21.08 20.60 -13.23
C ARG A 30 -20.33 21.81 -12.67
N GLU A 31 -19.57 21.67 -11.60
CA GLU A 31 -18.66 22.73 -11.12
C GLU A 31 -17.59 23.07 -12.17
N HIS A 32 -17.20 22.08 -12.99
CA HIS A 32 -16.14 22.23 -13.98
C HIS A 32 -16.53 21.84 -15.41
N HIS A 33 -17.61 21.08 -15.61
CA HIS A 33 -17.98 20.44 -16.87
C HIS A 33 -19.40 20.72 -17.31
N LYS A 34 -19.65 20.59 -18.62
CA LYS A 34 -21.03 20.48 -19.14
C LYS A 34 -21.47 19.02 -19.03
N VAL A 35 -22.46 18.75 -18.21
CA VAL A 35 -22.94 17.40 -17.92
C VAL A 35 -24.38 17.21 -18.38
N SER A 36 -24.62 16.20 -19.21
CA SER A 36 -25.94 15.67 -19.57
C SER A 36 -26.22 14.41 -18.75
N LEU A 37 -27.46 14.20 -18.36
CA LEU A 37 -27.91 13.02 -17.62
C LEU A 37 -29.04 12.32 -18.39
N PHE A 38 -28.95 11.01 -18.52
CA PHE A 38 -29.94 10.16 -19.15
C PHE A 38 -30.38 9.04 -18.20
N HIS A 39 -31.70 8.87 -18.04
CA HIS A 39 -32.31 7.82 -17.23
C HIS A 39 -32.82 6.68 -18.10
N LEU A 40 -32.30 5.47 -17.92
CA LEU A 40 -32.66 4.31 -18.72
C LEU A 40 -34.13 3.87 -18.46
N GLU A 41 -34.67 4.21 -17.29
CA GLU A 41 -36.06 3.97 -16.89
C GLU A 41 -37.06 4.62 -17.87
N ASP A 42 -36.68 5.71 -18.52
CA ASP A 42 -37.53 6.42 -19.49
C ASP A 42 -37.75 5.66 -20.80
N ILE A 43 -36.97 4.59 -21.12
CA ILE A 43 -36.99 3.91 -22.42
C ILE A 43 -37.38 2.43 -22.36
N TYR A 44 -37.55 1.85 -21.15
CA TYR A 44 -37.98 0.44 -21.05
C TYR A 44 -39.41 0.25 -21.53
N PRO A 45 -39.68 -0.70 -22.45
CA PRO A 45 -41.02 -1.00 -22.90
C PRO A 45 -41.78 -1.88 -21.89
N GLY A 46 -42.11 -1.33 -20.71
CA GLY A 46 -42.81 -2.02 -19.63
C GLY A 46 -41.95 -2.88 -18.72
N TRP A 47 -42.59 -3.58 -17.78
CA TRP A 47 -41.94 -4.35 -16.72
C TRP A 47 -41.15 -5.57 -17.21
N ASN A 48 -41.43 -6.11 -18.40
CA ASN A 48 -40.71 -7.21 -19.05
C ASN A 48 -39.72 -6.70 -20.12
N GLY A 49 -39.40 -5.41 -20.09
CA GLY A 49 -38.73 -4.70 -21.16
C GLY A 49 -37.23 -4.51 -20.98
N LEU A 50 -36.55 -5.17 -20.03
CA LEU A 50 -35.14 -4.93 -19.75
C LEU A 50 -34.26 -5.13 -21.00
N ALA A 51 -34.29 -6.29 -21.66
CA ALA A 51 -33.46 -6.58 -22.84
C ALA A 51 -33.79 -5.64 -24.02
N ALA A 52 -35.08 -5.43 -24.32
CA ALA A 52 -35.51 -4.54 -25.39
C ALA A 52 -35.16 -3.06 -25.12
N GLY A 53 -35.23 -2.64 -23.87
CA GLY A 53 -34.81 -1.30 -23.44
C GLY A 53 -33.30 -1.09 -23.62
N VAL A 54 -32.49 -2.06 -23.28
CA VAL A 54 -31.03 -2.03 -23.50
C VAL A 54 -30.70 -1.91 -25.00
N GLU A 55 -31.35 -2.66 -25.88
CA GLU A 55 -31.16 -2.55 -27.34
C GLU A 55 -31.54 -1.16 -27.87
N ARG A 56 -32.70 -0.63 -27.47
CA ARG A 56 -33.14 0.72 -27.80
C ARG A 56 -32.12 1.77 -27.32
N TYR A 57 -31.70 1.68 -26.08
CA TYR A 57 -30.75 2.57 -25.47
C TYR A 57 -29.40 2.58 -26.22
N ALA A 58 -28.82 1.42 -26.48
CA ALA A 58 -27.54 1.32 -27.17
C ALA A 58 -27.59 1.91 -28.58
N SER A 59 -28.67 1.64 -29.35
CA SER A 59 -28.80 2.06 -30.74
C SER A 59 -29.28 3.51 -30.90
N THR A 60 -30.26 3.96 -30.12
CA THR A 60 -30.90 5.27 -30.32
C THR A 60 -30.31 6.38 -29.44
N VAL A 61 -29.67 6.02 -28.31
CA VAL A 61 -29.11 7.01 -27.37
C VAL A 61 -27.56 6.99 -27.42
N LEU A 62 -26.93 5.86 -27.12
CA LEU A 62 -25.46 5.82 -27.01
C LEU A 62 -24.74 6.00 -28.33
N ALA A 63 -25.16 5.31 -29.38
CA ALA A 63 -24.47 5.36 -30.68
C ALA A 63 -24.44 6.80 -31.27
N PRO A 64 -25.51 7.60 -31.27
CA PRO A 64 -25.44 9.01 -31.67
C PRO A 64 -24.59 9.87 -30.73
N LEU A 65 -24.77 9.76 -29.41
CA LEU A 65 -24.01 10.55 -28.44
C LEU A 65 -22.51 10.29 -28.54
N HIS A 66 -22.10 9.03 -28.74
CA HIS A 66 -20.69 8.66 -28.92
C HIS A 66 -20.06 9.34 -30.16
N ARG A 67 -20.87 9.60 -31.20
CA ARG A 67 -20.44 10.37 -32.40
C ARG A 67 -20.50 11.88 -32.19
N GLY A 68 -20.93 12.35 -31.02
CA GLY A 68 -21.15 13.76 -30.74
C GLY A 68 -22.42 14.34 -31.39
N GLU A 69 -23.36 13.49 -31.77
CA GLU A 69 -24.63 13.83 -32.39
C GLU A 69 -25.76 13.85 -31.33
N PRO A 70 -26.80 14.67 -31.50
CA PRO A 70 -28.02 14.57 -30.69
C PRO A 70 -28.66 13.20 -30.86
N ALA A 71 -29.08 12.59 -29.74
CA ALA A 71 -29.81 11.32 -29.74
C ALA A 71 -31.32 11.59 -29.68
N GLU A 72 -32.05 11.11 -30.68
CA GLU A 72 -33.51 11.12 -30.70
C GLU A 72 -34.03 9.73 -30.31
N TRP A 73 -34.89 9.68 -29.33
CA TRP A 73 -35.41 8.42 -28.76
C TRP A 73 -36.86 8.58 -28.29
N VAL A 74 -37.58 7.45 -28.21
CA VAL A 74 -38.99 7.40 -27.82
C VAL A 74 -39.09 7.01 -26.35
N SER A 75 -39.75 7.86 -25.54
CA SER A 75 -40.00 7.57 -24.13
C SER A 75 -41.08 6.51 -23.97
N TRP A 76 -41.07 5.80 -22.84
CA TRP A 76 -42.15 4.90 -22.44
C TRP A 76 -43.10 5.62 -21.46
N ASP A 77 -44.42 5.55 -21.74
CA ASP A 77 -45.41 6.03 -20.80
C ASP A 77 -45.85 4.90 -19.86
N TRP A 78 -45.36 4.96 -18.64
CA TRP A 78 -45.64 3.95 -17.60
C TRP A 78 -47.09 3.87 -17.17
N ASN A 79 -47.89 4.95 -17.34
CA ASN A 79 -49.32 4.98 -17.00
C ASN A 79 -50.17 4.40 -18.13
N ALA A 80 -49.84 4.71 -19.34
CA ALA A 80 -50.57 4.33 -20.51
C ALA A 80 -50.11 3.01 -21.15
N HIS A 81 -48.92 2.51 -20.75
CA HIS A 81 -48.32 1.28 -21.22
C HIS A 81 -48.07 1.23 -22.74
N TYR A 82 -47.60 2.34 -23.33
CA TYR A 82 -47.20 2.42 -24.74
C TYR A 82 -46.06 3.38 -24.96
N ASP A 83 -45.49 3.38 -26.19
CA ASP A 83 -44.46 4.33 -26.60
C ASP A 83 -45.01 5.76 -26.59
N GLY A 84 -44.36 6.64 -25.80
CA GLY A 84 -44.75 8.01 -25.56
C GLY A 84 -44.20 9.00 -26.57
N GLU A 85 -43.71 10.14 -26.10
CA GLU A 85 -43.17 11.21 -26.95
C GLU A 85 -41.76 10.95 -27.39
N THR A 86 -41.38 11.45 -28.60
CA THR A 86 -40.00 11.53 -29.02
C THR A 86 -39.29 12.62 -28.22
N ARG A 87 -38.17 12.25 -27.59
CA ARG A 87 -37.30 13.14 -26.80
C ARG A 87 -35.92 13.24 -27.44
N THR A 88 -35.19 14.27 -27.08
CA THR A 88 -33.84 14.50 -27.58
C THR A 88 -32.86 14.68 -26.42
N THR A 89 -31.80 13.86 -26.39
CA THR A 89 -30.65 14.05 -25.51
C THR A 89 -29.51 14.67 -26.30
N ARG A 90 -28.99 15.80 -25.83
CA ARG A 90 -27.88 16.48 -26.49
C ARG A 90 -26.53 16.01 -25.97
N PRO A 91 -25.51 15.89 -26.83
CA PRO A 91 -24.16 15.57 -26.37
C PRO A 91 -23.63 16.70 -25.48
N ALA A 92 -22.87 16.30 -24.46
CA ALA A 92 -22.16 17.20 -23.54
C ALA A 92 -20.72 16.70 -23.39
N GLU A 93 -19.89 17.45 -22.67
CA GLU A 93 -18.52 17.03 -22.38
C GLU A 93 -18.50 15.71 -21.61
N ILE A 94 -19.39 15.59 -20.61
CA ILE A 94 -19.66 14.35 -19.88
C ILE A 94 -21.13 14.00 -20.03
N VAL A 95 -21.43 12.75 -20.37
CA VAL A 95 -22.78 12.21 -20.37
C VAL A 95 -22.84 11.11 -19.31
N LEU A 96 -23.66 11.33 -18.27
CA LEU A 96 -23.97 10.29 -17.30
C LEU A 96 -25.21 9.53 -17.78
N VAL A 97 -25.14 8.22 -17.79
CA VAL A 97 -26.31 7.35 -18.09
C VAL A 97 -26.52 6.43 -16.90
N GLU A 98 -27.77 6.31 -16.42
CA GLU A 98 -28.03 5.49 -15.24
C GLU A 98 -29.27 4.60 -15.42
N GLY A 99 -29.20 3.42 -14.84
CA GLY A 99 -30.28 2.45 -14.85
C GLY A 99 -29.79 1.01 -14.79
N VAL A 100 -30.71 0.08 -14.62
CA VAL A 100 -30.40 -1.35 -14.71
C VAL A 100 -30.04 -1.68 -16.16
N GLY A 101 -28.87 -2.27 -16.43
CA GLY A 101 -28.43 -2.55 -17.79
C GLY A 101 -27.78 -1.36 -18.51
N ALA A 102 -27.51 -0.26 -17.81
CA ALA A 102 -26.78 0.89 -18.38
C ALA A 102 -25.37 0.51 -18.89
N ALA A 103 -24.76 -0.50 -18.30
CA ALA A 103 -23.46 -1.05 -18.69
C ALA A 103 -23.53 -2.44 -19.33
N ALA A 104 -24.67 -2.82 -19.89
CA ALA A 104 -24.84 -4.08 -20.62
C ALA A 104 -23.81 -4.25 -21.74
N ALA A 105 -23.54 -5.50 -22.17
CA ALA A 105 -22.59 -5.81 -23.21
C ALA A 105 -22.76 -4.99 -24.50
N ALA A 106 -24.02 -4.72 -24.90
CA ALA A 106 -24.34 -3.89 -26.06
C ALA A 106 -24.00 -2.40 -25.87
N ALA A 107 -23.97 -1.91 -24.64
CA ALA A 107 -23.67 -0.51 -24.29
C ALA A 107 -22.15 -0.25 -24.14
N ARG A 108 -21.40 -1.21 -23.58
CA ARG A 108 -19.97 -1.06 -23.26
C ARG A 108 -19.08 -0.50 -24.36
N PRO A 109 -19.25 -0.82 -25.65
CA PRO A 109 -18.40 -0.23 -26.71
C PRO A 109 -18.50 1.30 -26.83
N TYR A 110 -19.51 1.92 -26.26
CA TYR A 110 -19.76 3.36 -26.27
C TYR A 110 -19.35 4.06 -24.99
N LEU A 111 -19.04 3.31 -23.94
CA LEU A 111 -18.78 3.82 -22.60
C LEU A 111 -17.28 4.11 -22.39
N SER A 112 -17.01 5.19 -21.68
CA SER A 112 -15.65 5.57 -21.24
C SER A 112 -15.34 5.03 -19.84
N ALA A 113 -16.37 4.79 -19.02
CA ALA A 113 -16.26 4.19 -17.71
C ALA A 113 -17.60 3.58 -17.26
N VAL A 114 -17.51 2.55 -16.43
CA VAL A 114 -18.63 1.84 -15.83
C VAL A 114 -18.54 1.91 -14.31
N ILE A 115 -19.58 2.42 -13.66
CA ILE A 115 -19.76 2.42 -12.21
C ILE A 115 -20.82 1.39 -11.86
N TRP A 116 -20.48 0.42 -11.00
CA TRP A 116 -21.44 -0.49 -10.40
C TRP A 116 -21.79 -0.02 -8.99
N ALA A 117 -23.08 0.38 -8.80
CA ALA A 117 -23.62 0.74 -7.50
C ALA A 117 -24.29 -0.48 -6.85
N ASP A 118 -23.78 -0.90 -5.71
CA ASP A 118 -24.36 -1.97 -4.91
C ASP A 118 -24.98 -1.44 -3.61
N SER A 119 -25.85 -2.24 -3.01
CA SER A 119 -26.45 -1.97 -1.70
C SER A 119 -27.04 -3.26 -1.14
N PRO A 120 -27.10 -3.44 0.20
CA PRO A 120 -27.70 -4.62 0.80
C PRO A 120 -29.13 -4.85 0.30
N GLU A 121 -29.51 -6.10 0.04
CA GLU A 121 -30.80 -6.46 -0.56
C GLU A 121 -31.99 -5.90 0.23
N HIS A 122 -31.96 -6.01 1.54
CA HIS A 122 -33.01 -5.46 2.41
C HIS A 122 -33.18 -3.95 2.19
N ASP A 123 -32.10 -3.20 2.07
CA ASP A 123 -32.13 -1.75 1.89
C ASP A 123 -32.63 -1.39 0.48
N ARG A 124 -32.22 -2.14 -0.54
CA ARG A 124 -32.66 -1.96 -1.92
C ARG A 124 -34.17 -2.09 -2.05
N ARG A 125 -34.74 -3.18 -1.51
CA ARG A 125 -36.19 -3.43 -1.53
C ARG A 125 -36.94 -2.34 -0.77
N SER A 126 -36.49 -1.99 0.42
CA SER A 126 -37.09 -0.93 1.23
C SER A 126 -37.13 0.43 0.52
N ARG A 127 -36.03 0.83 -0.11
CA ARG A 127 -35.91 2.10 -0.86
C ARG A 127 -36.77 2.11 -2.10
N ALA A 128 -36.82 1.04 -2.88
CA ALA A 128 -37.62 0.95 -4.09
C ALA A 128 -39.13 1.04 -3.78
N LEU A 129 -39.57 0.30 -2.77
CA LEU A 129 -40.99 0.33 -2.35
C LEU A 129 -41.38 1.66 -1.68
N ALA A 130 -40.45 2.32 -0.97
CA ALA A 130 -40.68 3.64 -0.40
C ALA A 130 -40.80 4.73 -1.48
N ARG A 131 -40.09 4.61 -2.62
CA ARG A 131 -40.14 5.54 -3.74
C ARG A 131 -41.43 5.39 -4.57
N ASP A 132 -41.74 4.17 -4.99
CA ASP A 132 -42.72 3.89 -6.02
C ASP A 132 -44.05 3.24 -5.49
N GLY A 133 -44.04 2.79 -4.24
CA GLY A 133 -45.20 2.28 -3.52
C GLY A 133 -45.97 1.18 -4.23
N ASP A 134 -47.27 1.30 -4.27
CA ASP A 134 -48.20 0.31 -4.85
C ASP A 134 -48.03 0.12 -6.35
N SER A 135 -47.40 1.04 -7.06
CA SER A 135 -47.14 0.92 -8.51
C SER A 135 -46.04 -0.06 -8.85
N TYR A 136 -45.05 -0.25 -7.97
CA TYR A 136 -43.91 -1.15 -8.16
C TYR A 136 -44.01 -2.47 -7.38
N ALA A 137 -44.67 -2.46 -6.23
CA ALA A 137 -44.73 -3.64 -5.36
C ALA A 137 -45.18 -4.93 -6.05
N PRO A 138 -46.20 -4.92 -6.98
CA PRO A 138 -46.63 -6.11 -7.69
C PRO A 138 -45.58 -6.69 -8.66
N TYR A 139 -44.66 -5.87 -9.15
CA TYR A 139 -43.71 -6.22 -10.21
C TYR A 139 -42.28 -6.43 -9.69
N TRP A 140 -42.03 -6.22 -8.39
CA TRP A 140 -40.69 -6.34 -7.79
C TRP A 140 -40.04 -7.69 -8.04
N ASP A 141 -40.75 -8.78 -7.76
CA ASP A 141 -40.18 -10.13 -7.87
C ASP A 141 -39.95 -10.52 -9.35
N GLU A 142 -40.84 -10.09 -10.26
CA GLU A 142 -40.70 -10.31 -11.70
C GLU A 142 -39.50 -9.55 -12.29
N TRP A 143 -39.33 -8.28 -11.88
CA TRP A 143 -38.19 -7.47 -12.30
C TRP A 143 -36.88 -7.99 -11.71
N ALA A 144 -36.85 -8.37 -10.44
CA ALA A 144 -35.69 -8.94 -9.78
C ALA A 144 -35.22 -10.24 -10.44
N ALA A 145 -36.15 -11.08 -10.91
CA ALA A 145 -35.82 -12.30 -11.66
C ALA A 145 -35.12 -11.98 -13.00
N GLN A 146 -35.59 -10.96 -13.75
CA GLN A 146 -34.93 -10.52 -14.98
C GLN A 146 -33.51 -9.97 -14.70
N GLU A 147 -33.32 -9.20 -13.60
CA GLU A 147 -32.02 -8.72 -13.18
C GLU A 147 -31.06 -9.89 -12.89
N GLU A 148 -31.54 -10.94 -12.21
CA GLU A 148 -30.74 -12.13 -11.89
C GLU A 148 -30.35 -12.92 -13.14
N GLU A 149 -31.32 -13.16 -14.04
CA GLU A 149 -31.07 -13.85 -15.31
C GLU A 149 -30.07 -13.07 -16.18
N TRP A 150 -30.23 -11.75 -16.25
CA TRP A 150 -29.31 -10.88 -16.99
C TRP A 150 -27.91 -10.90 -16.41
N LEU A 151 -27.75 -10.76 -15.09
CA LEU A 151 -26.46 -10.78 -14.42
C LEU A 151 -25.76 -12.14 -14.49
N ALA A 152 -26.53 -13.24 -14.56
CA ALA A 152 -25.98 -14.57 -14.77
C ALA A 152 -25.33 -14.74 -16.16
N VAL A 153 -25.79 -13.98 -17.16
CA VAL A 153 -25.26 -14.01 -18.54
C VAL A 153 -24.19 -12.95 -18.75
N ASP A 154 -24.38 -11.76 -18.18
CA ASP A 154 -23.47 -10.62 -18.33
C ASP A 154 -23.06 -10.12 -16.91
N ASP A 155 -21.92 -10.61 -16.44
CA ASP A 155 -21.37 -10.24 -15.12
C ASP A 155 -20.86 -8.79 -15.13
N VAL A 156 -21.77 -7.83 -15.18
CA VAL A 156 -21.47 -6.38 -15.16
C VAL A 156 -20.68 -5.97 -13.93
N PRO A 157 -20.97 -6.49 -12.71
CA PRO A 157 -20.12 -6.19 -11.56
C PRO A 157 -18.64 -6.52 -11.77
N ALA A 158 -18.32 -7.63 -12.45
CA ALA A 158 -16.93 -7.98 -12.74
C ALA A 158 -16.30 -7.10 -13.83
N GLN A 159 -17.10 -6.49 -14.70
CA GLN A 159 -16.65 -5.62 -15.79
C GLN A 159 -16.63 -4.12 -15.41
N ALA A 160 -17.06 -3.78 -14.18
CA ALA A 160 -17.11 -2.38 -13.75
C ALA A 160 -15.72 -1.86 -13.39
N ASP A 161 -15.41 -0.65 -13.89
CA ASP A 161 -14.17 0.08 -13.56
C ASP A 161 -14.19 0.58 -12.12
N VAL A 162 -15.37 1.03 -11.66
CA VAL A 162 -15.60 1.49 -10.28
C VAL A 162 -16.74 0.70 -9.67
N ARG A 163 -16.55 0.18 -8.46
CA ARG A 163 -17.60 -0.44 -7.65
C ARG A 163 -17.81 0.39 -6.40
N VAL A 164 -19.06 0.67 -6.04
CA VAL A 164 -19.38 1.44 -4.84
C VAL A 164 -20.49 0.77 -4.03
N LEU A 165 -20.25 0.58 -2.73
CA LEU A 165 -21.29 0.18 -1.79
C LEU A 165 -22.01 1.45 -1.32
N ASN A 166 -23.21 1.70 -1.87
CA ASN A 166 -24.01 2.89 -1.60
C ASN A 166 -24.87 2.73 -0.34
N LEU A 167 -24.34 3.16 0.79
CA LEU A 167 -24.96 3.05 2.12
C LEU A 167 -25.98 4.15 2.44
N ALA A 168 -26.24 5.08 1.53
CA ALA A 168 -27.14 6.23 1.72
C ALA A 168 -26.72 7.20 2.85
N ASP A 169 -25.43 7.21 3.19
CA ASP A 169 -24.81 8.17 4.12
C ASP A 169 -24.39 9.49 3.44
N GLY A 170 -24.59 9.59 2.11
CA GLY A 170 -24.24 10.73 1.28
C GLY A 170 -22.76 10.78 0.88
N ALA A 171 -21.94 9.79 1.22
CA ALA A 171 -20.51 9.77 0.92
C ALA A 171 -20.21 9.31 -0.52
N ALA A 172 -20.99 8.37 -1.05
CA ALA A 172 -20.74 7.70 -2.34
C ALA A 172 -20.44 8.64 -3.52
N PRO A 173 -21.12 9.78 -3.75
CA PRO A 173 -20.82 10.66 -4.88
C PRO A 173 -19.41 11.28 -4.82
N ALA A 174 -18.92 11.61 -3.63
CA ALA A 174 -17.57 12.14 -3.44
C ALA A 174 -16.51 11.05 -3.61
N GLU A 175 -16.76 9.86 -3.07
CA GLU A 175 -15.90 8.69 -3.17
C GLU A 175 -15.77 8.23 -4.62
N VAL A 176 -16.88 8.13 -5.35
CA VAL A 176 -16.90 7.80 -6.78
C VAL A 176 -16.15 8.84 -7.61
N LEU A 177 -16.39 10.14 -7.36
CA LEU A 177 -15.66 11.20 -8.06
C LEU A 177 -14.14 11.09 -7.86
N GLN A 178 -13.70 10.73 -6.65
CA GLN A 178 -12.28 10.49 -6.39
C GLN A 178 -11.78 9.23 -7.09
N ALA A 179 -12.56 8.14 -7.10
CA ALA A 179 -12.20 6.89 -7.77
C ALA A 179 -12.05 7.09 -9.29
N LEU A 180 -12.95 7.83 -9.93
CA LEU A 180 -12.88 8.14 -11.37
C LEU A 180 -11.58 8.82 -11.80
N GLN A 181 -10.91 9.56 -10.90
CA GLN A 181 -9.64 10.23 -11.18
C GLN A 181 -8.47 9.26 -11.43
N TYR A 182 -8.62 7.99 -11.08
CA TYR A 182 -7.61 6.95 -11.32
C TYR A 182 -7.76 6.27 -12.69
N LEU A 183 -8.90 6.46 -13.39
CA LEU A 183 -9.12 5.82 -14.67
C LEU A 183 -8.36 6.51 -15.80
N PRO A 184 -7.47 5.80 -16.53
CA PRO A 184 -6.69 6.38 -17.62
C PRO A 184 -7.56 7.03 -18.70
N ALA A 185 -8.73 6.43 -19.01
CA ALA A 185 -9.68 6.95 -20.00
C ALA A 185 -10.27 8.32 -19.62
N LEU A 186 -10.25 8.68 -18.33
CA LEU A 186 -10.83 9.92 -17.81
C LEU A 186 -9.77 10.97 -17.45
N THR A 187 -8.48 10.65 -17.53
CA THR A 187 -7.39 11.52 -17.06
C THR A 187 -7.49 12.95 -17.59
N THR A 188 -7.81 13.12 -18.89
CA THR A 188 -7.86 14.45 -19.50
C THR A 188 -9.06 15.26 -19.01
N VAL A 189 -10.24 14.63 -18.88
CA VAL A 189 -11.45 15.31 -18.45
C VAL A 189 -11.44 15.62 -16.96
N MET A 190 -10.78 14.80 -16.14
CA MET A 190 -10.69 14.99 -14.67
C MET A 190 -9.55 15.93 -14.23
N LEU A 191 -8.86 16.60 -15.16
CA LEU A 191 -7.79 17.55 -14.81
C LEU A 191 -8.22 18.68 -13.87
N PRO A 192 -9.43 19.28 -13.99
CA PRO A 192 -9.88 20.32 -13.07
C PRO A 192 -10.02 19.82 -11.62
N GLU A 193 -10.61 18.64 -11.40
CA GLU A 193 -10.77 18.02 -10.11
C GLU A 193 -9.42 17.64 -9.48
N LEU A 194 -8.51 17.12 -10.31
CA LEU A 194 -7.14 16.82 -9.88
C LEU A 194 -6.38 18.10 -9.50
N ALA A 195 -6.59 19.20 -10.23
CA ALA A 195 -5.95 20.49 -9.94
C ALA A 195 -6.47 21.08 -8.62
N ALA A 196 -7.78 21.04 -8.39
CA ALA A 196 -8.38 21.48 -7.14
C ALA A 196 -7.84 20.68 -5.93
N ARG A 197 -7.73 19.36 -6.07
CA ARG A 197 -7.13 18.49 -5.06
C ARG A 197 -5.64 18.75 -4.83
N ARG A 198 -4.89 19.11 -5.87
CA ARG A 198 -3.45 19.44 -5.81
C ARG A 198 -3.16 20.80 -5.19
N GLY A 199 -4.12 21.70 -5.15
CA GLY A 199 -4.00 23.04 -4.56
C GLY A 199 -4.15 23.09 -3.03
N LEU A 200 -4.35 21.95 -2.35
CA LEU A 200 -4.53 21.94 -0.90
C LEU A 200 -3.22 22.29 -0.17
N GLU A 201 -3.37 23.11 0.86
CA GLU A 201 -2.28 23.49 1.76
C GLU A 201 -2.17 22.51 2.93
N LEU A 202 -1.00 22.52 3.59
CA LEU A 202 -0.75 21.77 4.79
C LEU A 202 -1.04 22.64 6.03
N ARG A 203 -1.98 22.22 6.85
CA ARG A 203 -2.11 22.70 8.23
C ARG A 203 -1.18 21.89 9.13
N ALA A 204 -0.43 22.58 9.98
CA ALA A 204 0.45 21.92 10.93
C ALA A 204 0.41 22.59 12.29
N GLU A 205 0.49 21.78 13.33
CA GLU A 205 0.57 22.23 14.71
C GLU A 205 1.74 21.53 15.41
N ARG A 206 2.61 22.30 16.09
CA ARG A 206 3.71 21.78 16.90
C ARG A 206 3.32 21.81 18.37
N ILE A 207 3.47 20.68 19.04
CA ILE A 207 3.22 20.51 20.48
C ILE A 207 4.53 20.06 21.14
N THR A 208 5.00 20.75 22.17
CA THR A 208 6.14 20.30 22.99
C THR A 208 5.62 19.24 23.94
N ALA A 209 5.84 17.97 23.62
CA ALA A 209 5.38 16.82 24.38
C ALA A 209 6.14 15.55 23.97
N ALA A 210 6.23 14.59 24.88
CA ALA A 210 6.80 13.27 24.66
C ALA A 210 5.77 12.19 25.07
N PRO A 211 4.73 11.96 24.25
CA PRO A 211 3.74 10.94 24.50
C PRO A 211 4.33 9.53 24.34
N ASP A 212 3.75 8.54 25.03
CA ASP A 212 4.00 7.14 24.71
C ASP A 212 3.47 6.82 23.33
N PRO A 213 4.32 6.40 22.34
CA PRO A 213 3.88 6.21 20.97
C PRO A 213 2.83 5.09 20.80
N ALA A 214 2.92 4.03 21.63
CA ALA A 214 1.98 2.91 21.54
C ALA A 214 0.58 3.29 22.04
N ARG A 215 0.51 4.09 23.11
CA ARG A 215 -0.76 4.64 23.63
C ARG A 215 -1.36 5.64 22.64
N LEU A 216 -0.52 6.48 22.06
CA LEU A 216 -0.97 7.47 21.07
C LEU A 216 -1.53 6.78 19.83
N PHE A 217 -0.81 5.78 19.28
CA PHE A 217 -1.28 5.00 18.16
C PHE A 217 -2.62 4.30 18.46
N GLU A 218 -2.74 3.68 19.64
CA GLU A 218 -3.98 3.04 20.06
C GLU A 218 -5.15 4.01 20.16
N SER A 219 -4.92 5.18 20.75
CA SER A 219 -5.95 6.20 20.94
C SER A 219 -6.47 6.75 19.61
N LEU A 220 -5.58 6.96 18.62
CA LEU A 220 -5.95 7.57 17.34
C LEU A 220 -6.37 6.54 16.30
N TYR A 221 -5.66 5.42 16.21
CA TYR A 221 -5.72 4.48 15.08
C TYR A 221 -6.00 3.04 15.48
N GLY A 222 -6.23 2.76 16.75
CA GLY A 222 -6.46 1.40 17.25
C GLY A 222 -7.65 0.69 16.58
N ARG A 223 -8.65 1.45 16.09
CA ARG A 223 -9.86 0.94 15.43
C ARG A 223 -9.86 1.10 13.90
N SER A 224 -8.87 1.79 13.32
CA SER A 224 -8.81 1.99 11.87
C SER A 224 -8.55 0.66 11.17
N ALA A 225 -9.26 0.37 10.07
CA ALA A 225 -9.04 -0.85 9.28
C ALA A 225 -7.65 -0.85 8.64
N ASN A 226 -7.22 0.32 8.15
CA ASN A 226 -5.88 0.54 7.61
C ASN A 226 -5.15 1.58 8.48
N ALA A 227 -3.97 1.24 8.96
CA ALA A 227 -3.15 2.14 9.75
C ALA A 227 -1.67 1.79 9.63
N VAL A 228 -0.82 2.80 9.65
CA VAL A 228 0.63 2.66 9.56
C VAL A 228 1.29 3.44 10.70
N TRP A 229 2.21 2.77 11.36
CA TRP A 229 3.14 3.34 12.30
C TRP A 229 4.56 3.01 11.83
N LEU A 230 5.21 3.98 11.19
CA LEU A 230 6.65 3.93 10.95
C LEU A 230 7.30 4.40 12.24
N ASP A 231 7.90 3.46 12.97
CA ASP A 231 8.38 3.65 14.33
C ASP A 231 9.89 3.72 14.38
N SER A 232 10.40 4.61 15.20
CA SER A 232 11.79 4.63 15.56
C SER A 232 11.91 4.19 17.00
N SER A 233 12.05 2.89 17.20
CA SER A 233 12.03 2.29 18.54
C SER A 233 13.39 2.34 19.26
N LEU A 234 14.45 2.76 18.56
CA LEU A 234 15.74 3.01 19.22
C LEU A 234 15.71 4.36 19.93
N PRO A 235 16.27 4.44 21.17
CA PRO A 235 16.58 5.74 21.75
C PRO A 235 17.47 6.56 20.81
N PRO A 236 17.25 7.87 20.68
CA PRO A 236 18.12 8.72 19.88
C PRO A 236 19.51 8.79 20.55
N ASP A 237 20.47 8.08 19.95
CA ASP A 237 21.88 8.17 20.30
C ASP A 237 22.56 9.28 19.51
N GLU A 238 23.82 9.62 19.86
CA GLU A 238 24.60 10.60 19.12
C GLU A 238 25.14 10.02 17.79
N GLY A 239 25.19 10.84 16.74
CA GLY A 239 25.78 10.49 15.45
C GLY A 239 24.80 10.05 14.37
N ALA A 240 25.26 9.27 13.38
CA ALA A 240 24.47 8.85 12.22
C ALA A 240 23.26 7.96 12.59
N ALA A 241 23.33 7.24 13.69
CA ALA A 241 22.21 6.47 14.23
C ALA A 241 21.06 7.37 14.69
N ALA A 242 21.36 8.54 15.28
CA ALA A 242 20.36 9.51 15.74
C ALA A 242 19.52 10.07 14.58
N GLU A 243 20.09 10.28 13.40
CA GLU A 243 19.36 10.74 12.21
C GLU A 243 18.29 9.72 11.80
N ARG A 244 18.62 8.42 11.84
CA ARG A 244 17.69 7.33 11.43
C ARG A 244 16.59 7.10 12.44
N SER A 245 16.84 7.40 13.72
CA SER A 245 15.91 7.14 14.83
C SER A 245 15.17 8.39 15.32
N ARG A 246 15.23 9.49 14.55
CA ARG A 246 14.69 10.77 14.99
C ARG A 246 13.17 10.83 14.99
N PHE A 247 12.52 10.24 13.96
CA PHE A 247 11.09 10.43 13.75
C PHE A 247 10.29 9.13 13.79
N SER A 248 9.12 9.19 14.42
CA SER A 248 8.06 8.20 14.20
C SER A 248 6.88 8.88 13.53
N ILE A 249 6.23 8.17 12.58
CA ILE A 249 5.10 8.66 11.79
C ILE A 249 3.91 7.73 12.02
N LEU A 250 2.79 8.29 12.45
CA LEU A 250 1.54 7.56 12.70
C LEU A 250 0.46 8.11 11.79
N ALA A 251 -0.23 7.24 11.05
CA ALA A 251 -1.29 7.65 10.13
C ALA A 251 -2.30 6.54 9.89
N ASP A 252 -3.48 6.91 9.41
CA ASP A 252 -4.50 6.04 8.84
C ASP A 252 -5.00 6.59 7.49
N ASP A 253 -5.88 5.85 6.82
CA ASP A 253 -6.59 6.28 5.62
C ASP A 253 -7.89 7.04 5.94
N GLY A 254 -7.99 7.64 7.12
CA GLY A 254 -9.15 8.43 7.50
C GLY A 254 -9.15 9.85 6.94
N GLY A 255 -10.32 10.49 6.99
CA GLY A 255 -10.56 11.83 6.46
C GLY A 255 -10.90 11.86 4.97
N PRO A 256 -11.24 13.05 4.42
CA PRO A 256 -11.81 13.18 3.07
C PRO A 256 -10.91 12.69 1.93
N PHE A 257 -9.61 12.57 2.15
CA PHE A 257 -8.64 12.10 1.16
C PHE A 257 -8.03 10.74 1.47
N GLY A 258 -8.51 10.10 2.53
CA GLY A 258 -8.05 8.77 2.92
C GLY A 258 -8.31 7.74 1.81
N GLN A 259 -7.31 6.94 1.50
CA GLN A 259 -7.38 5.89 0.48
C GLN A 259 -6.47 4.74 0.87
N SER A 260 -6.81 3.55 0.42
CA SER A 260 -5.93 2.40 0.50
C SER A 260 -5.72 1.76 -0.87
N VAL A 261 -4.56 1.14 -1.05
CA VAL A 261 -4.13 0.53 -2.31
C VAL A 261 -3.65 -0.87 -2.05
N ARG A 262 -4.09 -1.81 -2.89
CA ARG A 262 -3.54 -3.16 -3.00
C ARG A 262 -3.15 -3.41 -4.46
N HIS A 263 -1.90 -3.78 -4.68
CA HIS A 263 -1.40 -4.17 -6.00
C HIS A 263 -1.05 -5.65 -6.01
N THR A 264 -1.49 -6.37 -7.01
CA THR A 264 -1.20 -7.79 -7.19
C THR A 264 -1.08 -8.12 -8.68
N ALA A 265 0.04 -8.66 -9.10
CA ALA A 265 0.26 -9.19 -10.44
C ALA A 265 -0.15 -8.24 -11.59
N GLY A 266 0.21 -6.96 -11.49
CA GLY A 266 -0.06 -5.95 -12.53
C GLY A 266 -1.40 -5.24 -12.40
N SER A 267 -2.25 -5.62 -11.44
CA SER A 267 -3.54 -5.00 -11.15
C SER A 267 -3.48 -4.18 -9.86
N THR A 268 -3.86 -2.91 -9.92
CA THR A 268 -3.91 -1.99 -8.77
C THR A 268 -5.35 -1.67 -8.43
N GLN A 269 -5.77 -2.05 -7.23
CA GLN A 269 -7.05 -1.64 -6.65
C GLN A 269 -6.82 -0.47 -5.70
N VAL A 270 -7.50 0.64 -5.96
CA VAL A 270 -7.56 1.80 -5.05
C VAL A 270 -8.95 1.84 -4.41
N THR A 271 -8.98 1.87 -3.09
CA THR A 271 -10.23 1.99 -2.31
C THR A 271 -10.31 3.40 -1.73
N VAL A 272 -11.44 4.06 -1.95
CA VAL A 272 -11.78 5.39 -1.46
C VAL A 272 -13.09 5.29 -0.69
N GLY A 273 -13.03 5.21 0.61
CA GLY A 273 -14.21 4.94 1.42
C GLY A 273 -14.88 3.62 1.01
N ASN A 274 -16.13 3.71 0.52
CA ASN A 274 -16.89 2.56 0.01
C ASN A 274 -16.77 2.34 -1.50
N ALA A 275 -15.99 3.16 -2.21
CA ALA A 275 -15.74 3.01 -3.64
C ALA A 275 -14.39 2.35 -3.89
N ALA A 276 -14.32 1.43 -4.85
CA ALA A 276 -13.08 0.79 -5.30
C ALA A 276 -12.95 0.91 -6.81
N VAL A 277 -11.76 1.26 -7.28
CA VAL A 277 -11.39 1.32 -8.70
C VAL A 277 -10.20 0.40 -8.95
N THR A 278 -10.23 -0.31 -10.08
CA THR A 278 -9.13 -1.19 -10.48
C THR A 278 -8.51 -0.67 -11.78
N THR A 279 -7.17 -0.63 -11.81
CA THR A 279 -6.40 -0.24 -13.00
C THR A 279 -5.34 -1.29 -13.31
N GLU A 280 -5.12 -1.53 -14.62
CA GLU A 280 -4.17 -2.51 -15.13
C GLU A 280 -2.96 -1.76 -15.69
N GLU A 281 -1.96 -1.53 -14.85
CA GLU A 281 -0.70 -0.93 -15.26
C GLU A 281 0.43 -1.32 -14.31
N PRO A 282 1.71 -1.23 -14.73
CA PRO A 282 2.86 -1.45 -13.87
C PRO A 282 2.80 -0.55 -12.62
N PHE A 283 3.08 -1.13 -11.46
CA PHE A 283 2.95 -0.46 -10.16
C PHE A 283 3.81 0.82 -10.05
N PHE A 284 5.07 0.75 -10.48
CA PHE A 284 5.95 1.92 -10.38
C PHE A 284 5.52 3.07 -11.29
N ARG A 285 4.89 2.76 -12.43
CA ARG A 285 4.29 3.77 -13.30
C ARG A 285 3.05 4.40 -12.66
N TRP A 286 2.16 3.57 -12.10
CA TRP A 286 1.01 4.02 -11.32
C TRP A 286 1.46 4.92 -10.15
N LEU A 287 2.46 4.46 -9.39
CA LEU A 287 3.00 5.20 -8.25
C LEU A 287 3.55 6.57 -8.65
N ASP A 288 4.27 6.66 -9.76
CA ASP A 288 4.81 7.94 -10.26
C ASP A 288 3.67 8.92 -10.61
N GLY A 289 2.59 8.43 -11.19
CA GLY A 289 1.39 9.20 -11.51
C GLY A 289 0.72 9.81 -10.27
N VAL A 290 0.69 9.10 -9.16
CA VAL A 290 0.00 9.53 -7.92
C VAL A 290 0.92 10.23 -6.93
N TRP A 291 2.22 9.94 -6.92
CA TRP A 291 3.20 10.51 -5.99
C TRP A 291 3.81 11.82 -6.51
N GLY A 292 4.21 11.88 -7.78
CA GLY A 292 5.08 12.93 -8.33
C GLY A 292 4.45 14.31 -8.52
N GLY A 293 3.15 14.48 -8.32
CA GLY A 293 2.41 15.67 -8.79
C GLY A 293 2.14 16.77 -7.76
N ARG A 294 2.59 16.68 -6.51
CA ARG A 294 2.26 17.63 -5.45
C ARG A 294 3.49 18.27 -4.83
N ALA A 295 3.47 19.59 -4.68
CA ALA A 295 4.49 20.36 -3.97
C ALA A 295 3.94 20.87 -2.63
N VAL A 296 3.61 19.96 -1.70
CA VAL A 296 3.24 20.32 -0.33
C VAL A 296 4.51 20.55 0.46
N ARG A 297 4.71 21.78 0.93
CA ARG A 297 5.88 22.13 1.75
C ARG A 297 5.57 21.95 3.22
N GLY A 298 6.55 21.46 3.98
CA GLY A 298 6.49 21.47 5.43
C GLY A 298 6.45 22.89 5.99
N PRO A 299 5.88 23.10 7.19
CA PRO A 299 5.87 24.40 7.84
C PRO A 299 7.30 24.84 8.21
N GLU A 300 7.48 26.14 8.48
CA GLU A 300 8.76 26.67 8.91
C GLU A 300 9.23 25.97 10.20
N GLY A 301 10.50 25.56 10.22
CA GLY A 301 11.10 24.83 11.34
C GLY A 301 10.70 23.35 11.47
N TYR A 302 9.93 22.79 10.50
CA TYR A 302 9.61 21.38 10.50
C TYR A 302 10.78 20.53 9.97
N PRO A 303 11.34 19.64 10.80
CA PRO A 303 12.60 18.97 10.45
C PRO A 303 12.44 17.64 9.71
N CYS A 304 11.22 17.08 9.64
CA CYS A 304 10.97 15.81 8.97
C CYS A 304 10.67 16.00 7.48
N GLU A 305 11.15 15.09 6.64
CA GLU A 305 10.87 15.13 5.19
C GLU A 305 9.45 14.66 4.82
N PHE A 306 8.72 14.02 5.72
CA PHE A 306 7.37 13.56 5.46
C PHE A 306 6.35 14.68 5.62
N THR A 307 5.65 15.05 4.56
CA THR A 307 4.60 16.07 4.52
C THR A 307 3.27 15.51 4.04
N LEU A 308 2.84 14.38 4.61
CA LEU A 308 1.69 13.56 4.18
C LEU A 308 1.95 12.83 2.85
N GLY A 309 1.04 11.93 2.46
CA GLY A 309 1.14 11.12 1.25
C GLY A 309 0.96 9.63 1.52
N TRP A 310 1.64 8.80 0.75
CA TRP A 310 1.49 7.36 0.78
C TRP A 310 2.45 6.70 1.78
N LEU A 311 1.96 5.74 2.57
CA LEU A 311 2.75 4.94 3.50
C LEU A 311 2.38 3.46 3.36
N GLY A 312 3.36 2.56 3.46
CA GLY A 312 3.09 1.13 3.41
C GLY A 312 4.32 0.31 3.02
N TYR A 313 4.09 -0.76 2.25
CA TYR A 313 5.15 -1.65 1.82
C TYR A 313 5.11 -1.96 0.32
N LEU A 314 6.28 -2.30 -0.21
CA LEU A 314 6.53 -2.90 -1.51
C LEU A 314 7.05 -4.32 -1.28
N GLY A 315 6.34 -5.34 -1.76
CA GLY A 315 6.73 -6.75 -1.66
C GLY A 315 7.79 -7.11 -2.70
N TYR A 316 8.55 -8.16 -2.41
CA TYR A 316 9.68 -8.59 -3.25
C TYR A 316 9.26 -8.95 -4.68
N GLU A 317 8.04 -9.44 -4.89
CA GLU A 317 7.55 -9.89 -6.20
C GLU A 317 7.33 -8.74 -7.19
N LEU A 318 7.33 -7.48 -6.77
CA LEU A 318 7.46 -6.33 -7.68
C LEU A 318 8.75 -6.37 -8.52
N LYS A 319 9.70 -7.26 -8.20
CA LYS A 319 10.86 -7.56 -9.04
C LYS A 319 10.50 -7.88 -10.49
N ARG A 320 9.27 -8.38 -10.75
CA ARG A 320 8.77 -8.63 -12.11
C ARG A 320 8.82 -7.39 -13.00
N GLU A 321 8.66 -6.20 -12.41
CA GLU A 321 8.75 -4.93 -13.13
C GLU A 321 10.20 -4.42 -13.30
N THR A 322 11.16 -5.07 -12.65
CA THR A 322 12.57 -4.67 -12.64
C THR A 322 13.51 -5.74 -13.22
N GLY A 323 12.97 -6.65 -14.02
CA GLY A 323 13.72 -7.68 -14.73
C GLY A 323 13.79 -9.04 -14.04
N GLY A 324 13.09 -9.23 -12.93
CA GLY A 324 12.90 -10.53 -12.29
C GLY A 324 11.77 -11.34 -12.94
N SER A 325 11.66 -12.62 -12.59
CA SER A 325 10.59 -13.50 -13.08
C SER A 325 9.25 -13.16 -12.41
N ASP A 326 8.17 -13.49 -13.13
CA ASP A 326 6.80 -13.34 -12.67
C ASP A 326 6.44 -14.49 -11.73
N VAL A 327 6.49 -14.21 -10.44
CA VAL A 327 6.11 -15.12 -9.35
C VAL A 327 5.03 -14.44 -8.53
N THR A 328 3.99 -15.17 -8.12
CA THR A 328 2.89 -14.63 -7.31
C THR A 328 2.99 -15.11 -5.87
N ALA A 329 2.87 -14.18 -4.92
CA ALA A 329 2.78 -14.45 -3.48
C ALA A 329 1.32 -14.49 -3.01
N GLU A 330 1.06 -15.04 -1.82
CA GLU A 330 -0.25 -14.96 -1.16
C GLU A 330 -0.57 -13.51 -0.72
N SER A 331 0.43 -12.77 -0.28
CA SER A 331 0.28 -11.35 0.06
C SER A 331 0.29 -10.49 -1.21
N PRO A 332 -0.42 -9.35 -1.22
CA PRO A 332 -0.29 -8.36 -2.28
C PRO A 332 1.17 -7.94 -2.52
N ASP A 333 1.52 -7.64 -3.77
CA ASP A 333 2.85 -7.15 -4.15
C ASP A 333 3.14 -5.76 -3.59
N ALA A 334 2.10 -4.96 -3.31
CA ALA A 334 2.21 -3.73 -2.54
C ALA A 334 0.91 -3.43 -1.80
N CYS A 335 1.02 -2.86 -0.60
CA CYS A 335 -0.09 -2.19 0.09
C CYS A 335 0.37 -0.81 0.55
N LEU A 336 -0.42 0.20 0.20
CA LEU A 336 -0.20 1.58 0.62
C LEU A 336 -1.51 2.18 1.16
N LEU A 337 -1.41 3.11 2.11
CA LEU A 337 -2.49 4.02 2.44
C LEU A 337 -2.08 5.46 2.12
N PHE A 338 -3.03 6.29 1.70
CA PHE A 338 -2.84 7.73 1.56
C PHE A 338 -3.28 8.42 2.83
N ALA A 339 -2.33 9.03 3.52
CA ALA A 339 -2.58 9.83 4.70
C ALA A 339 -2.80 11.29 4.32
N GLY A 340 -4.03 11.77 4.42
CA GLY A 340 -4.36 13.19 4.36
C GLY A 340 -4.15 13.91 5.69
N ARG A 341 -3.83 13.15 6.75
CA ARG A 341 -3.55 13.60 8.11
C ARG A 341 -2.61 12.61 8.80
N ALA A 342 -1.71 13.10 9.65
CA ALA A 342 -0.74 12.25 10.34
C ALA A 342 -0.19 12.92 11.62
N VAL A 343 0.37 12.11 12.50
CA VAL A 343 1.14 12.56 13.65
C VAL A 343 2.60 12.18 13.44
N VAL A 344 3.51 13.14 13.63
CA VAL A 344 4.96 12.93 13.56
C VAL A 344 5.57 13.24 14.92
N LEU A 345 6.24 12.24 15.50
CA LEU A 345 6.97 12.38 16.75
C LEU A 345 8.44 12.71 16.45
N ASP A 346 8.95 13.79 16.98
CA ASP A 346 10.39 14.12 16.98
C ASP A 346 10.99 13.72 18.33
N HIS A 347 11.69 12.60 18.35
CA HIS A 347 12.27 12.04 19.56
C HIS A 347 13.47 12.86 20.08
N VAL A 348 14.14 13.63 19.23
CA VAL A 348 15.27 14.49 19.60
C VAL A 348 14.76 15.78 20.26
N GLU A 349 13.78 16.45 19.64
CA GLU A 349 13.23 17.70 20.17
C GLU A 349 12.12 17.50 21.20
N GLN A 350 11.73 16.26 21.50
CA GLN A 350 10.60 15.95 22.39
C GLN A 350 9.35 16.72 21.96
N ALA A 351 9.04 16.66 20.65
CA ALA A 351 7.95 17.40 20.05
C ALA A 351 7.06 16.50 19.21
N VAL A 352 5.80 16.88 19.11
CA VAL A 352 4.80 16.26 18.25
C VAL A 352 4.35 17.26 17.20
N TRP A 353 4.35 16.83 15.94
CA TRP A 353 3.76 17.59 14.85
C TRP A 353 2.48 16.93 14.40
N LEU A 354 1.36 17.65 14.44
CA LEU A 354 0.10 17.26 13.88
C LEU A 354 0.01 17.85 12.48
N LEU A 355 -0.17 17.01 11.48
CA LEU A 355 -0.22 17.41 10.08
C LEU A 355 -1.59 17.02 9.48
N ALA A 356 -2.24 17.93 8.78
CA ALA A 356 -3.47 17.67 8.03
C ALA A 356 -3.50 18.48 6.74
N LEU A 357 -4.04 17.93 5.66
CA LEU A 357 -4.42 18.73 4.49
C LEU A 357 -5.55 19.67 4.89
N ASP A 358 -5.55 20.89 4.34
CA ASP A 358 -6.56 21.89 4.65
C ASP A 358 -7.93 21.52 4.08
N THR A 359 -8.70 20.83 4.90
CA THR A 359 -10.07 20.35 4.62
C THR A 359 -11.02 20.89 5.67
N PRO A 360 -12.34 20.89 5.42
CA PRO A 360 -13.31 21.39 6.39
C PRO A 360 -13.25 20.73 7.77
N ASP A 361 -12.88 19.44 7.82
CA ASP A 361 -12.76 18.65 9.06
C ASP A 361 -11.36 18.71 9.71
N ALA A 362 -10.38 19.34 9.06
CA ALA A 362 -9.00 19.39 9.57
C ALA A 362 -8.88 19.98 10.96
N GLY A 363 -9.69 21.02 11.26
CA GLY A 363 -9.72 21.65 12.58
C GLY A 363 -10.19 20.71 13.69
N ASP A 364 -11.25 19.95 13.42
CA ASP A 364 -11.81 18.99 14.38
C ASP A 364 -10.82 17.85 14.64
N TRP A 365 -10.19 17.31 13.58
CA TRP A 365 -9.19 16.27 13.71
C TRP A 365 -7.95 16.76 14.52
N LEU A 366 -7.44 17.96 14.22
CA LEU A 366 -6.32 18.53 14.99
C LEU A 366 -6.68 18.69 16.48
N GLY A 367 -7.91 19.08 16.80
CA GLY A 367 -8.41 19.16 18.18
C GLY A 367 -8.44 17.78 18.87
N ALA A 368 -8.95 16.76 18.19
CA ALA A 368 -8.99 15.38 18.70
C ALA A 368 -7.57 14.82 18.89
N ALA A 369 -6.68 15.03 17.90
CA ALA A 369 -5.30 14.57 17.96
C ALA A 369 -4.52 15.24 19.11
N ARG A 370 -4.70 16.54 19.34
CA ARG A 370 -4.12 17.24 20.50
C ARG A 370 -4.57 16.64 21.84
N THR A 371 -5.85 16.28 21.94
CA THR A 371 -6.39 15.62 23.12
C THR A 371 -5.75 14.25 23.33
N ALA A 372 -5.59 13.47 22.26
CA ALA A 372 -4.93 12.17 22.31
C ALA A 372 -3.44 12.28 22.71
N VAL A 373 -2.70 13.27 22.19
CA VAL A 373 -1.32 13.54 22.59
C VAL A 373 -1.24 13.81 24.09
N THR A 374 -2.12 14.69 24.60
CA THR A 374 -2.16 15.02 26.04
C THR A 374 -2.47 13.78 26.89
N GLY A 375 -3.42 12.96 26.47
CA GLY A 375 -3.78 11.71 27.14
C GLY A 375 -2.65 10.66 27.15
N ALA A 376 -1.85 10.62 26.08
CA ALA A 376 -0.71 9.71 25.97
C ALA A 376 0.53 10.14 26.78
N CYS A 377 0.61 11.42 27.20
CA CYS A 377 1.67 11.93 28.10
C CYS A 377 1.42 11.60 29.58
N GLY A 378 0.18 11.45 30.00
CA GLY A 378 -0.24 11.21 31.38
C GLY A 378 -0.46 9.74 31.67
N GLY A 379 0.50 9.04 32.24
CA GLY A 379 0.30 7.67 32.71
C GLY A 379 1.49 7.15 33.48
N LEU A 380 1.20 6.46 34.60
CA LEU A 380 2.17 5.64 35.32
C LEU A 380 2.98 4.81 34.32
N GLU A 381 4.28 4.67 34.58
CA GLU A 381 5.14 3.74 33.83
C GLU A 381 4.39 2.48 33.46
N PRO A 382 4.53 1.96 32.22
CA PRO A 382 3.93 0.69 31.88
C PRO A 382 4.36 -0.31 32.95
N SER A 383 3.39 -0.84 33.71
CA SER A 383 3.70 -1.85 34.73
C SER A 383 4.55 -2.90 34.03
N ALA A 384 5.76 -3.11 34.54
CA ALA A 384 6.68 -4.09 34.00
C ALA A 384 5.87 -5.38 33.74
N PRO A 385 5.83 -5.91 32.52
CA PRO A 385 5.12 -7.13 32.25
C PRO A 385 5.73 -8.17 33.20
N ARG A 386 4.89 -8.83 33.99
CA ARG A 386 5.33 -9.98 34.76
C ARG A 386 6.10 -10.90 33.84
N ALA A 387 7.33 -11.24 34.20
CA ALA A 387 8.10 -12.26 33.52
C ALA A 387 7.19 -13.50 33.38
N GLY A 388 6.78 -13.84 32.17
CA GLY A 388 5.81 -14.90 31.89
C GLY A 388 4.48 -14.45 31.28
N ALA A 389 4.22 -13.15 31.06
CA ALA A 389 3.09 -12.70 30.23
C ALA A 389 3.45 -12.95 28.75
N GLY A 390 3.32 -14.20 28.33
CA GLY A 390 3.24 -14.58 26.93
C GLY A 390 2.07 -13.82 26.28
N THR A 391 2.20 -13.57 25.02
CA THR A 391 1.22 -12.98 24.12
C THR A 391 -0.13 -13.73 24.21
N GLY A 392 -1.05 -13.26 25.05
CA GLY A 392 -2.36 -13.89 25.20
C GLY A 392 -2.33 -15.25 25.94
N THR A 393 -3.48 -15.79 26.25
CA THR A 393 -3.70 -17.09 26.92
C THR A 393 -3.45 -18.30 25.99
N GLY A 394 -2.63 -18.16 24.94
CA GLY A 394 -2.39 -19.15 23.90
C GLY A 394 -1.00 -19.81 23.98
N THR A 395 -0.91 -21.02 23.46
CA THR A 395 0.33 -21.75 23.22
C THR A 395 1.22 -20.96 22.25
N ALA A 396 2.55 -20.95 22.48
CA ALA A 396 3.50 -20.33 21.54
C ALA A 396 3.31 -20.88 20.11
N PRO A 397 3.43 -20.02 19.05
CA PRO A 397 3.30 -20.50 17.68
C PRO A 397 4.31 -21.62 17.35
N ALA A 398 3.83 -22.73 16.80
CA ALA A 398 4.67 -23.80 16.30
C ALA A 398 5.03 -23.52 14.84
N PHE A 399 6.23 -23.02 14.60
CA PHE A 399 6.70 -22.74 13.25
C PHE A 399 7.22 -24.00 12.54
N THR A 400 7.01 -24.03 11.22
CA THR A 400 7.58 -25.01 10.31
C THR A 400 8.50 -24.29 9.32
N ALA A 401 9.70 -24.81 9.10
CA ALA A 401 10.60 -24.28 8.08
C ALA A 401 10.23 -24.84 6.69
N ARG A 402 10.23 -23.99 5.67
CA ARG A 402 10.07 -24.40 4.27
C ARG A 402 11.14 -25.38 3.84
N ASP A 403 12.40 -25.10 4.20
CA ASP A 403 13.54 -25.94 3.91
C ASP A 403 14.05 -26.63 5.18
N SER A 404 14.26 -27.95 5.11
CA SER A 404 15.02 -28.65 6.15
C SER A 404 16.50 -28.20 6.15
N GLU A 405 17.21 -28.46 7.25
CA GLU A 405 18.64 -28.14 7.33
C GLU A 405 19.42 -28.71 6.15
N VAL A 406 19.16 -29.97 5.77
CA VAL A 406 19.82 -30.65 4.66
C VAL A 406 19.52 -29.98 3.33
N ALA A 407 18.24 -29.63 3.11
CA ALA A 407 17.82 -28.96 1.88
C ALA A 407 18.43 -27.56 1.75
N TYR A 408 18.43 -26.78 2.84
CA TYR A 408 19.02 -25.45 2.83
C TYR A 408 20.53 -25.47 2.55
N LYS A 409 21.26 -26.36 3.20
CA LYS A 409 22.71 -26.56 2.96
C LYS A 409 23.01 -27.01 1.54
N SER A 410 22.17 -27.87 0.96
CA SER A 410 22.30 -28.26 -0.45
C SER A 410 22.12 -27.07 -1.40
N LYS A 411 21.16 -26.18 -1.10
CA LYS A 411 20.94 -24.94 -1.87
C LYS A 411 22.14 -23.98 -1.76
N ILE A 412 22.81 -23.91 -0.59
CA ILE A 412 24.04 -23.14 -0.43
C ILE A 412 25.15 -23.69 -1.35
N THR A 413 25.32 -25.01 -1.38
CA THR A 413 26.32 -25.66 -2.27
C THR A 413 26.03 -25.38 -3.74
N GLU A 414 24.77 -25.42 -4.15
CA GLU A 414 24.36 -25.06 -5.52
C GLU A 414 24.60 -23.57 -5.81
N ALA A 415 24.31 -22.66 -4.85
CA ALA A 415 24.64 -21.25 -5.00
C ALA A 415 26.14 -21.01 -5.19
N GLN A 416 27.00 -21.73 -4.44
CA GLN A 416 28.46 -21.69 -4.60
C GLN A 416 28.92 -22.24 -5.96
N TYR A 417 28.23 -23.25 -6.49
CA TYR A 417 28.48 -23.73 -7.85
C TYR A 417 28.17 -22.63 -8.88
N GLN A 418 27.05 -21.92 -8.74
CA GLN A 418 26.70 -20.79 -9.64
C GLN A 418 27.73 -19.65 -9.54
N ILE A 419 28.31 -19.41 -8.37
CA ILE A 419 29.37 -18.44 -8.16
C ILE A 419 30.67 -18.92 -8.87
N ALA A 420 31.05 -20.20 -8.73
CA ALA A 420 32.20 -20.76 -9.35
C ALA A 420 32.13 -20.76 -10.90
N GLU A 421 30.91 -20.93 -11.45
CA GLU A 421 30.66 -20.82 -12.89
C GLU A 421 30.68 -19.36 -13.38
N GLY A 422 30.76 -18.36 -12.48
CA GLY A 422 30.78 -16.95 -12.83
C GLY A 422 29.41 -16.34 -13.16
N ASN A 423 28.33 -17.04 -12.84
CA ASN A 423 26.94 -16.55 -13.07
C ASN A 423 26.53 -15.46 -12.09
N THR A 424 27.16 -15.41 -10.93
CA THR A 424 26.92 -14.41 -9.87
C THR A 424 28.17 -14.33 -8.97
N TYR A 425 28.29 -13.23 -8.20
CA TYR A 425 29.36 -13.05 -7.22
C TYR A 425 28.92 -13.33 -5.79
N GLU A 426 27.63 -13.08 -5.49
CA GLU A 426 26.99 -13.25 -4.19
C GLU A 426 25.51 -13.59 -4.41
N VAL A 427 24.96 -14.45 -3.56
CA VAL A 427 23.53 -14.86 -3.60
C VAL A 427 22.93 -14.69 -2.21
N CYS A 428 21.96 -13.81 -2.03
CA CYS A 428 21.20 -13.75 -0.78
C CYS A 428 20.12 -14.84 -0.75
N LEU A 429 20.51 -16.05 -0.33
CA LEU A 429 19.63 -17.22 -0.26
C LEU A 429 18.69 -17.11 0.95
N THR A 430 17.40 -17.38 0.73
CA THR A 430 16.38 -17.25 1.78
C THR A 430 15.52 -18.50 1.94
N THR A 431 14.94 -18.63 3.14
CA THR A 431 13.86 -19.57 3.44
C THR A 431 12.77 -18.88 4.24
N ALA A 432 11.64 -19.55 4.48
CA ALA A 432 10.53 -19.04 5.25
C ALA A 432 10.18 -19.97 6.41
N LEU A 433 9.80 -19.38 7.52
CA LEU A 433 9.17 -20.05 8.66
C LEU A 433 7.69 -19.67 8.66
N THR A 434 6.80 -20.64 8.72
CA THR A 434 5.36 -20.42 8.72
C THR A 434 4.68 -21.11 9.91
N ALA A 435 3.61 -20.52 10.43
CA ALA A 435 2.76 -21.12 11.45
C ALA A 435 1.31 -20.74 11.23
N GLU A 436 0.39 -21.58 11.65
CA GLU A 436 -1.05 -21.31 11.64
C GLU A 436 -1.56 -21.26 13.07
N LEU A 437 -2.38 -20.26 13.38
CA LEU A 437 -2.99 -20.07 14.68
C LEU A 437 -4.53 -20.02 14.56
N PRO A 438 -5.26 -20.51 15.58
CA PRO A 438 -6.69 -20.26 15.67
C PRO A 438 -7.02 -18.76 15.66
N ALA A 439 -8.23 -18.41 15.25
CA ALA A 439 -8.72 -17.04 15.31
C ALA A 439 -8.52 -16.44 16.73
N SER A 440 -8.08 -15.19 16.77
CA SER A 440 -7.86 -14.44 18.02
C SER A 440 -6.84 -15.03 18.99
N ALA A 441 -6.05 -16.04 18.58
CA ALA A 441 -5.00 -16.62 19.43
C ALA A 441 -3.81 -15.68 19.64
N LEU A 442 -3.60 -14.73 18.73
CA LEU A 442 -2.55 -13.71 18.78
C LEU A 442 -3.13 -12.36 18.38
N ASP A 443 -2.95 -11.34 19.21
CA ASP A 443 -3.21 -9.95 18.84
C ASP A 443 -2.00 -9.42 18.05
N PRO A 444 -2.15 -9.04 16.76
CA PRO A 444 -1.04 -8.59 15.92
C PRO A 444 -0.29 -7.38 16.50
N ARG A 445 -1.00 -6.47 17.15
CA ARG A 445 -0.39 -5.29 17.78
C ARG A 445 0.44 -5.68 19.00
N GLN A 446 -0.07 -6.61 19.85
CA GLN A 446 0.71 -7.10 21.00
C GLN A 446 1.96 -7.84 20.53
N ALA A 447 1.87 -8.61 19.44
CA ALA A 447 3.03 -9.23 18.79
C ALA A 447 4.07 -8.18 18.38
N TYR A 448 3.64 -7.10 17.70
CA TYR A 448 4.53 -5.99 17.35
C TYR A 448 5.18 -5.33 18.58
N LEU A 449 4.40 -5.03 19.62
CA LEU A 449 4.94 -4.43 20.84
C LEU A 449 5.94 -5.34 21.56
N ALA A 450 5.78 -6.65 21.48
CA ALA A 450 6.76 -7.62 21.99
C ALA A 450 8.05 -7.59 21.14
N LEU A 451 7.92 -7.59 19.81
CA LEU A 451 9.05 -7.43 18.87
C LEU A 451 9.81 -6.13 19.13
N ARG A 452 9.10 -5.00 19.20
CA ARG A 452 9.64 -3.66 19.45
C ARG A 452 10.48 -3.60 20.71
N ARG A 453 10.02 -4.23 21.78
CA ARG A 453 10.77 -4.29 23.06
C ARG A 453 12.00 -5.20 22.98
N ARG A 454 11.89 -6.32 22.26
CA ARG A 454 12.96 -7.32 22.18
C ARG A 454 14.07 -6.91 21.21
N ASN A 455 13.68 -6.29 20.09
CA ASN A 455 14.55 -5.91 19.01
C ASN A 455 14.31 -4.44 18.61
N PRO A 456 14.68 -3.46 19.44
CA PRO A 456 14.56 -2.07 19.06
C PRO A 456 15.39 -1.80 17.80
N ALA A 457 14.80 -1.09 16.83
CA ALA A 457 15.40 -0.85 15.53
C ALA A 457 15.06 0.55 14.98
N PRO A 458 15.94 1.15 14.14
CA PRO A 458 15.73 2.50 13.61
C PRO A 458 14.56 2.59 12.61
N PHE A 459 14.23 1.50 11.96
CA PHE A 459 13.14 1.39 10.99
C PHE A 459 12.13 0.32 11.41
N ALA A 460 11.79 0.28 12.69
CA ALA A 460 10.69 -0.54 13.16
C ALA A 460 9.38 -0.02 12.53
N SER A 461 8.41 -0.91 12.31
CA SER A 461 7.13 -0.50 11.76
C SER A 461 6.02 -1.50 12.06
N TYR A 462 4.82 -0.96 12.24
CA TYR A 462 3.57 -1.70 12.34
C TYR A 462 2.62 -1.21 11.26
N LEU A 463 2.21 -2.09 10.37
CA LEU A 463 1.28 -1.78 9.30
C LEU A 463 0.08 -2.73 9.41
N ARG A 464 -1.12 -2.18 9.28
CA ARG A 464 -2.36 -2.94 9.20
C ARG A 464 -3.12 -2.52 7.94
N PHE A 465 -3.49 -3.49 7.11
CA PHE A 465 -4.26 -3.33 5.90
C PHE A 465 -5.40 -4.36 5.89
N GLY A 466 -6.48 -4.07 6.63
CA GLY A 466 -7.60 -4.99 6.81
C GLY A 466 -7.14 -6.31 7.44
N ASP A 467 -7.14 -7.36 6.63
CA ASP A 467 -6.79 -8.75 6.95
C ASP A 467 -5.28 -9.03 7.04
N LEU A 468 -4.44 -8.09 6.62
CA LEU A 468 -2.98 -8.22 6.59
C LEU A 468 -2.32 -7.29 7.61
N THR A 469 -1.42 -7.84 8.42
CA THR A 469 -0.57 -7.07 9.34
C THR A 469 0.90 -7.37 9.07
N VAL A 470 1.74 -6.32 9.07
CA VAL A 470 3.19 -6.40 8.96
C VAL A 470 3.81 -5.80 10.21
N ALA A 471 4.59 -6.60 10.94
CA ALA A 471 5.32 -6.20 12.14
C ALA A 471 6.82 -6.33 11.90
N SER A 472 7.51 -5.22 11.70
CA SER A 472 8.91 -5.17 11.30
C SER A 472 9.79 -4.52 12.36
N THR A 473 11.02 -5.04 12.51
CA THR A 473 12.09 -4.44 13.31
C THR A 473 13.37 -4.33 12.44
N SER A 474 13.23 -3.70 11.27
CA SER A 474 14.31 -3.56 10.30
C SER A 474 15.40 -2.61 10.79
N PRO A 475 16.68 -3.00 10.71
CA PRO A 475 17.79 -2.11 11.00
C PRO A 475 18.30 -1.33 9.77
N GLU A 476 17.90 -1.70 8.54
CA GLU A 476 18.57 -1.31 7.30
C GLU A 476 17.72 -0.36 6.46
N ARG A 477 18.30 0.80 6.08
CA ARG A 477 17.72 1.70 5.08
C ARG A 477 17.97 1.13 3.67
N PHE A 478 16.89 0.95 2.91
CA PHE A 478 16.97 0.59 1.50
C PHE A 478 17.36 1.80 0.64
N LEU A 479 16.52 2.84 0.64
CA LEU A 479 16.71 4.02 -0.18
C LEU A 479 15.99 5.23 0.43
N ARG A 480 16.70 6.36 0.52
CA ARG A 480 16.11 7.67 0.79
C ARG A 480 16.30 8.58 -0.41
N ILE A 481 15.24 9.28 -0.81
CA ILE A 481 15.29 10.39 -1.76
C ILE A 481 14.69 11.60 -1.04
N ALA A 482 15.48 12.61 -0.77
CA ALA A 482 15.04 13.85 -0.15
C ALA A 482 14.18 14.69 -1.13
N ALA A 483 13.40 15.64 -0.61
CA ALA A 483 12.60 16.54 -1.44
C ALA A 483 13.45 17.30 -2.48
N ASP A 484 14.68 17.68 -2.12
CA ASP A 484 15.64 18.36 -3.01
C ASP A 484 16.38 17.43 -4.01
N GLY A 485 16.07 16.13 -3.99
CA GLY A 485 16.64 15.12 -4.89
C GLY A 485 17.97 14.51 -4.42
N ARG A 486 18.45 14.76 -3.21
CA ARG A 486 19.55 13.96 -2.63
C ARG A 486 19.08 12.54 -2.42
N MET A 487 19.88 11.57 -2.88
CA MET A 487 19.64 10.14 -2.71
C MET A 487 20.68 9.56 -1.76
N ARG A 488 20.26 8.58 -0.92
CA ARG A 488 21.14 7.87 0.02
C ARG A 488 20.71 6.42 0.16
N ALA A 489 21.69 5.51 0.09
CA ALA A 489 21.53 4.11 0.46
C ALA A 489 22.55 3.75 1.55
N GLU A 490 22.15 2.91 2.51
CA GLU A 490 22.98 2.59 3.68
C GLU A 490 22.97 1.08 3.97
N PRO A 491 23.69 0.28 3.15
CA PRO A 491 23.75 -1.16 3.35
C PRO A 491 24.53 -1.53 4.61
N ILE A 492 24.08 -2.60 5.25
CA ILE A 492 24.69 -3.19 6.45
C ILE A 492 25.18 -4.59 6.11
N LYS A 493 26.46 -4.87 6.36
CA LYS A 493 27.05 -6.22 6.31
C LYS A 493 27.99 -6.40 7.49
N GLY A 494 27.88 -7.52 8.17
CA GLY A 494 28.64 -7.81 9.37
C GLY A 494 28.03 -7.20 10.63
N THR A 495 27.85 -8.05 11.62
CA THR A 495 27.29 -7.68 12.93
C THR A 495 27.99 -8.47 14.02
N ARG A 496 28.31 -7.84 15.15
CA ARG A 496 28.78 -8.47 16.39
C ARG A 496 27.94 -8.02 17.57
N HIS A 497 27.67 -8.93 18.49
CA HIS A 497 26.97 -8.57 19.73
C HIS A 497 27.87 -7.69 20.60
N ARG A 498 27.22 -6.81 21.39
CA ARG A 498 27.88 -6.05 22.45
C ARG A 498 28.22 -6.99 23.62
N ASP A 499 29.30 -6.70 24.32
CA ASP A 499 29.67 -7.39 25.55
C ASP A 499 29.61 -6.43 26.74
N ALA A 500 29.21 -6.93 27.91
CA ALA A 500 29.17 -6.14 29.14
C ALA A 500 30.59 -5.75 29.65
N ASP A 501 31.61 -6.54 29.30
CA ASP A 501 33.02 -6.21 29.54
C ASP A 501 33.52 -5.24 28.47
N PRO A 502 33.88 -3.99 28.80
CA PRO A 502 34.32 -2.99 27.84
C PRO A 502 35.57 -3.41 27.02
N ALA A 503 36.46 -4.22 27.61
CA ALA A 503 37.65 -4.70 26.91
C ALA A 503 37.28 -5.72 25.81
N ARG A 504 36.35 -6.64 26.13
CA ARG A 504 35.85 -7.62 25.18
C ARG A 504 34.96 -6.98 24.12
N ASP A 505 34.15 -6.01 24.48
CA ASP A 505 33.34 -5.21 23.56
C ASP A 505 34.21 -4.49 22.53
N ALA A 506 35.31 -3.87 22.97
CA ALA A 506 36.27 -3.23 22.08
C ALA A 506 36.98 -4.21 21.13
N LEU A 507 37.26 -5.45 21.58
CA LEU A 507 37.82 -6.50 20.74
C LEU A 507 36.83 -6.96 19.68
N LEU A 508 35.55 -7.16 20.02
CA LEU A 508 34.50 -7.54 19.06
C LEU A 508 34.32 -6.46 17.99
N ARG A 509 34.34 -5.19 18.40
CA ARG A 509 34.30 -4.06 17.45
C ARG A 509 35.51 -4.07 16.51
N GLN A 510 36.72 -4.26 17.04
CA GLN A 510 37.98 -4.31 16.25
C GLN A 510 37.97 -5.52 15.31
N GLU A 511 37.52 -6.68 15.76
CA GLU A 511 37.36 -7.87 14.94
C GLU A 511 36.46 -7.60 13.74
N LEU A 512 35.28 -6.99 13.95
CA LEU A 512 34.39 -6.62 12.86
C LEU A 512 35.04 -5.62 11.90
N GLU A 513 35.70 -4.60 12.41
CA GLU A 513 36.37 -3.57 11.60
C GLU A 513 37.46 -4.15 10.71
N SER A 514 38.21 -5.17 11.18
CA SER A 514 39.30 -5.83 10.47
C SER A 514 38.90 -7.10 9.71
N SER A 515 37.64 -7.56 9.80
CA SER A 515 37.15 -8.78 9.18
C SER A 515 37.24 -8.71 7.64
N PRO A 516 38.08 -9.53 6.98
CA PRO A 516 38.20 -9.52 5.52
C PRO A 516 36.89 -9.94 4.83
N LYS A 517 36.16 -10.92 5.41
CA LYS A 517 34.88 -11.41 4.88
C LYS A 517 33.84 -10.30 4.89
N ASP A 518 33.55 -9.72 6.07
CA ASP A 518 32.53 -8.70 6.23
C ASP A 518 32.80 -7.45 5.37
N ARG A 519 34.09 -7.07 5.24
CA ARG A 519 34.51 -5.95 4.38
C ARG A 519 34.29 -6.25 2.90
N ALA A 520 34.67 -7.47 2.43
CA ALA A 520 34.52 -7.87 1.03
C ALA A 520 33.03 -7.88 0.63
N GLU A 521 32.17 -8.47 1.47
CA GLU A 521 30.72 -8.47 1.26
C GLU A 521 30.15 -7.04 1.23
N ASN A 522 30.55 -6.18 2.17
CA ASN A 522 30.09 -4.81 2.21
C ASN A 522 30.51 -4.02 0.95
N ILE A 523 31.74 -4.18 0.48
CA ILE A 523 32.27 -3.51 -0.72
C ILE A 523 31.53 -3.98 -1.99
N MET A 524 31.20 -5.26 -2.09
CA MET A 524 30.42 -5.78 -3.23
C MET A 524 29.03 -5.13 -3.30
N ILE A 525 28.33 -5.01 -2.18
CA ILE A 525 27.04 -4.35 -2.14
C ILE A 525 27.13 -2.84 -2.38
N VAL A 526 28.19 -2.19 -1.90
CA VAL A 526 28.46 -0.78 -2.20
C VAL A 526 28.61 -0.57 -3.71
N ASP A 527 29.33 -1.44 -4.41
CA ASP A 527 29.52 -1.31 -5.87
C ASP A 527 28.21 -1.54 -6.63
N LEU A 528 27.41 -2.53 -6.21
CA LEU A 528 26.08 -2.76 -6.77
C LEU A 528 25.16 -1.53 -6.59
N LEU A 529 25.09 -0.96 -5.38
CA LEU A 529 24.28 0.22 -5.11
C LEU A 529 24.77 1.49 -5.81
N ARG A 530 26.08 1.64 -6.00
CA ARG A 530 26.64 2.71 -6.84
C ARG A 530 26.14 2.59 -8.28
N ASN A 531 26.13 1.37 -8.82
CA ASN A 531 25.59 1.10 -10.15
C ASN A 531 24.09 1.46 -10.19
N ASP A 532 23.28 0.97 -9.26
CA ASP A 532 21.84 1.22 -9.19
C ASP A 532 21.52 2.73 -9.15
N LEU A 533 22.15 3.47 -8.23
CA LEU A 533 21.95 4.91 -8.10
C LEU A 533 22.42 5.67 -9.37
N SER A 534 23.45 5.17 -10.07
CA SER A 534 24.01 5.87 -11.25
C SER A 534 23.01 5.99 -12.40
N HIS A 535 22.04 5.09 -12.51
CA HIS A 535 21.03 5.10 -13.57
C HIS A 535 20.19 6.40 -13.58
N PHE A 536 19.94 7.00 -12.40
CA PHE A 536 19.11 8.19 -12.25
C PHE A 536 19.84 9.38 -11.66
N ALA A 537 21.10 9.21 -11.28
CA ALA A 537 21.90 10.28 -10.70
C ALA A 537 22.40 11.29 -11.76
N VAL A 538 22.63 12.52 -11.32
CA VAL A 538 23.44 13.48 -12.08
C VAL A 538 24.85 12.89 -12.21
N PRO A 539 25.41 12.80 -13.44
CA PRO A 539 26.77 12.27 -13.64
C PRO A 539 27.81 12.90 -12.72
N GLY A 540 28.64 12.09 -12.08
CA GLY A 540 29.69 12.54 -11.17
C GLY A 540 29.25 12.85 -9.74
N THR A 541 27.96 12.65 -9.40
CA THR A 541 27.46 12.89 -8.02
C THR A 541 27.39 11.64 -7.16
N VAL A 542 27.54 10.45 -7.74
CA VAL A 542 27.58 9.20 -6.97
C VAL A 542 28.90 9.12 -6.22
N SER A 543 28.82 9.07 -4.90
CA SER A 543 29.99 9.04 -4.01
C SER A 543 29.76 8.12 -2.82
N VAL A 544 30.82 7.53 -2.32
CA VAL A 544 30.82 6.72 -1.08
C VAL A 544 31.34 7.62 0.03
N SER A 545 30.44 8.22 0.78
CA SER A 545 30.80 9.15 1.86
C SER A 545 31.33 8.46 3.12
N ARG A 546 30.93 7.19 3.32
CA ARG A 546 31.44 6.31 4.39
C ARG A 546 31.58 4.90 3.84
N LEU A 547 32.72 4.28 4.04
CA LEU A 547 32.99 2.89 3.58
C LEU A 547 33.37 2.02 4.78
N CYS A 548 32.63 0.91 4.99
CA CYS A 548 32.89 -0.08 6.04
C CYS A 548 33.07 0.55 7.45
N ALA A 549 32.30 1.57 7.77
CA ALA A 549 32.35 2.23 9.07
C ALA A 549 31.62 1.40 10.13
N ILE A 550 32.18 1.32 11.35
CA ILE A 550 31.53 0.61 12.45
C ILE A 550 30.63 1.58 13.22
N GLU A 551 29.34 1.20 13.30
CA GLU A 551 28.34 1.84 14.17
C GLU A 551 28.05 0.92 15.36
N SER A 552 28.02 1.50 16.56
CA SER A 552 27.74 0.78 17.81
C SER A 552 26.35 1.16 18.30
N TYR A 553 25.50 0.17 18.44
CA TYR A 553 24.15 0.30 19.01
C TYR A 553 24.12 -0.31 20.41
N ALA A 554 23.00 -0.20 21.10
CA ALA A 554 22.86 -0.72 22.45
C ALA A 554 23.17 -2.23 22.57
N THR A 555 22.87 -3.01 21.54
CA THR A 555 22.97 -4.47 21.54
C THR A 555 23.99 -5.04 20.55
N VAL A 556 24.41 -4.26 19.55
CA VAL A 556 25.28 -4.74 18.46
C VAL A 556 26.25 -3.67 17.96
N HIS A 557 27.38 -4.12 17.38
CA HIS A 557 28.20 -3.38 16.45
C HIS A 557 27.84 -3.79 15.03
N GLN A 558 27.69 -2.85 14.10
CA GLN A 558 27.37 -3.11 12.69
C GLN A 558 28.34 -2.38 11.77
N MET A 559 28.70 -3.03 10.66
CA MET A 559 29.49 -2.41 9.59
C MET A 559 28.53 -1.80 8.56
N VAL A 560 28.58 -0.49 8.41
CA VAL A 560 27.68 0.30 7.57
C VAL A 560 28.48 1.10 6.56
N SER A 561 28.05 1.07 5.29
CA SER A 561 28.53 2.02 4.27
C SER A 561 27.43 3.00 3.92
N THR A 562 27.80 4.17 3.39
CA THR A 562 26.87 5.20 2.94
C THR A 562 27.22 5.63 1.53
N ILE A 563 26.25 5.49 0.63
CA ILE A 563 26.37 5.89 -0.76
C ILE A 563 25.40 7.04 -0.99
N ASP A 564 25.94 8.17 -1.41
CA ASP A 564 25.19 9.38 -1.70
C ASP A 564 25.19 9.66 -3.21
N ALA A 565 24.07 10.23 -3.72
CA ALA A 565 23.94 10.66 -5.08
C ALA A 565 22.93 11.82 -5.17
N ARG A 566 22.77 12.41 -6.36
CA ARG A 566 21.78 13.43 -6.64
C ARG A 566 20.92 13.02 -7.83
N LEU A 567 19.61 12.92 -7.64
CA LEU A 567 18.65 12.61 -8.70
C LEU A 567 18.70 13.69 -9.80
N ARG A 568 18.68 13.28 -11.06
CA ARG A 568 18.59 14.21 -12.18
C ARG A 568 17.27 14.97 -12.16
N PRO A 569 17.28 16.28 -12.40
CA PRO A 569 16.04 17.08 -12.48
C PRO A 569 15.06 16.49 -13.50
N GLY A 570 13.79 16.44 -13.15
CA GLY A 570 12.72 15.95 -14.03
C GLY A 570 12.62 14.42 -14.18
N MET A 571 13.46 13.66 -13.51
CA MET A 571 13.35 12.18 -13.52
C MET A 571 12.18 11.72 -12.66
N PRO A 572 11.40 10.72 -13.14
CA PRO A 572 10.37 10.07 -12.35
C PRO A 572 10.97 9.43 -11.09
N ARG A 573 10.40 9.76 -9.94
CA ARG A 573 10.96 9.29 -8.65
C ARG A 573 10.65 7.83 -8.38
N ALA A 574 9.46 7.37 -8.80
CA ALA A 574 9.09 5.96 -8.65
C ALA A 574 9.97 5.04 -9.53
N GLU A 575 10.35 5.49 -10.74
CA GLU A 575 11.29 4.76 -11.57
C GLU A 575 12.70 4.71 -10.94
N ALA A 576 13.12 5.77 -10.23
CA ALA A 576 14.39 5.75 -9.51
C ALA A 576 14.36 4.74 -8.34
N VAL A 577 13.22 4.59 -7.67
CA VAL A 577 13.01 3.52 -6.68
C VAL A 577 13.05 2.14 -7.35
N ALA A 578 12.35 1.97 -8.47
CA ALA A 578 12.32 0.71 -9.23
C ALA A 578 13.72 0.24 -9.66
N ALA A 579 14.56 1.15 -10.15
CA ALA A 579 15.93 0.81 -10.57
C ALA A 579 16.80 0.27 -9.43
N CYS A 580 16.55 0.72 -8.19
CA CYS A 580 17.23 0.20 -7.02
C CYS A 580 16.58 -1.09 -6.47
N PHE A 581 15.32 -1.35 -6.84
CA PHE A 581 14.50 -2.43 -6.29
C PHE A 581 14.69 -3.77 -7.06
N PRO A 582 14.68 -4.93 -6.37
CA PRO A 582 14.79 -5.10 -4.92
C PRO A 582 16.16 -4.68 -4.39
N ALA A 583 16.27 -4.51 -3.06
CA ALA A 583 17.53 -4.14 -2.42
C ALA A 583 18.68 -5.09 -2.81
N GLY A 584 19.83 -4.54 -3.17
CA GLY A 584 21.01 -5.32 -3.56
C GLY A 584 21.45 -6.29 -2.48
N SER A 585 21.38 -5.90 -1.20
CA SER A 585 21.67 -6.75 -0.03
C SER A 585 20.74 -7.97 0.09
N MET A 586 19.60 -7.96 -0.59
CA MET A 586 18.61 -9.04 -0.59
C MET A 586 18.57 -9.84 -1.89
N THR A 587 19.42 -9.53 -2.85
CA THR A 587 19.54 -10.21 -4.15
C THR A 587 20.96 -10.73 -4.38
N GLY A 588 21.82 -9.94 -4.92
CA GLY A 588 23.22 -10.23 -5.24
C GLY A 588 23.64 -9.54 -6.53
N ALA A 589 24.81 -9.85 -7.02
CA ALA A 589 25.43 -9.19 -8.17
C ALA A 589 25.93 -10.21 -9.21
N PRO A 590 25.57 -10.07 -10.52
CA PRO A 590 24.65 -9.09 -11.13
C PRO A 590 23.18 -9.34 -10.75
N LYS A 591 22.41 -8.29 -10.48
CA LYS A 591 21.06 -8.35 -9.87
C LYS A 591 20.12 -9.30 -10.63
N VAL A 592 19.91 -9.10 -11.93
CA VAL A 592 18.95 -9.88 -12.73
C VAL A 592 19.32 -11.37 -12.81
N SER A 593 20.61 -11.67 -13.06
CA SER A 593 21.11 -13.05 -13.07
C SER A 593 20.89 -13.72 -11.72
N THR A 594 21.20 -13.01 -10.64
CA THR A 594 21.06 -13.55 -9.28
C THR A 594 19.60 -13.78 -8.91
N MET A 595 18.67 -12.88 -9.28
CA MET A 595 17.24 -13.10 -9.07
C MET A 595 16.73 -14.37 -9.76
N ALA A 596 17.17 -14.64 -10.99
CA ALA A 596 16.82 -15.87 -11.71
C ALA A 596 17.40 -17.14 -11.05
N ILE A 597 18.59 -17.05 -10.46
CA ILE A 597 19.19 -18.14 -9.67
C ILE A 597 18.37 -18.38 -8.40
N LEU A 598 18.05 -17.31 -7.68
CA LEU A 598 17.26 -17.38 -6.44
C LEU A 598 15.88 -17.99 -6.67
N ASP A 599 15.18 -17.63 -7.74
CA ASP A 599 13.85 -18.18 -8.06
C ASP A 599 13.90 -19.70 -8.26
N ARG A 600 14.98 -20.22 -8.91
CA ARG A 600 15.17 -21.66 -9.05
C ARG A 600 15.52 -22.35 -7.73
N LEU A 601 16.38 -21.73 -6.92
CA LEU A 601 16.84 -22.31 -5.66
C LEU A 601 15.75 -22.29 -4.59
N GLU A 602 15.05 -21.18 -4.46
CA GLU A 602 14.02 -21.00 -3.42
C GLU A 602 12.73 -21.72 -3.77
N GLY A 603 12.31 -21.67 -5.05
CA GLY A 603 11.11 -22.36 -5.55
C GLY A 603 9.79 -21.86 -4.94
N ALA A 604 9.80 -20.68 -4.31
CA ALA A 604 8.66 -20.08 -3.66
C ALA A 604 8.80 -18.54 -3.57
N PRO A 605 7.69 -17.79 -3.51
CA PRO A 605 7.73 -16.35 -3.32
C PRO A 605 8.24 -15.96 -1.93
N ARG A 606 8.71 -14.73 -1.81
CA ARG A 606 9.13 -14.11 -0.54
C ARG A 606 8.05 -13.24 0.11
N GLY A 607 7.10 -12.72 -0.67
CA GLY A 607 6.05 -11.81 -0.23
C GLY A 607 6.60 -10.46 0.25
N VAL A 608 6.20 -10.04 1.43
CA VAL A 608 6.67 -8.78 2.05
C VAL A 608 8.16 -8.83 2.38
N TYR A 609 8.66 -10.01 2.79
CA TYR A 609 10.07 -10.19 3.14
C TYR A 609 11.01 -9.89 1.94
N SER A 610 12.12 -9.23 2.19
CA SER A 610 13.06 -8.72 1.17
C SER A 610 12.54 -7.58 0.29
N GLY A 611 11.32 -7.10 0.54
CA GLY A 611 10.77 -5.90 -0.07
C GLY A 611 11.21 -4.62 0.66
N ALA A 612 10.38 -3.58 0.61
CA ALA A 612 10.65 -2.30 1.24
C ALA A 612 9.44 -1.76 2.02
N ILE A 613 9.68 -1.05 3.13
CA ILE A 613 8.65 -0.43 3.97
C ILE A 613 9.01 1.04 4.18
N GLY A 614 8.04 1.94 4.05
CA GLY A 614 8.24 3.36 4.33
C GLY A 614 7.17 4.26 3.76
N TYR A 615 7.57 5.43 3.24
CA TYR A 615 6.63 6.43 2.75
C TYR A 615 7.06 7.07 1.42
N PHE A 616 6.07 7.63 0.71
CA PHE A 616 6.19 8.46 -0.48
C PHE A 616 5.44 9.78 -0.22
N SER A 617 6.19 10.81 0.13
CA SER A 617 5.66 12.09 0.62
C SER A 617 5.22 13.02 -0.51
N LEU A 618 4.23 13.88 -0.25
CA LEU A 618 3.70 14.87 -1.20
C LEU A 618 4.71 15.95 -1.63
N ASN A 619 5.80 16.14 -0.89
CA ASN A 619 6.92 16.99 -1.32
C ASN A 619 7.91 16.27 -2.24
N GLY A 620 7.65 15.01 -2.55
CA GLY A 620 8.51 14.15 -3.36
C GLY A 620 9.58 13.38 -2.56
N ALA A 621 9.68 13.54 -1.26
CA ALA A 621 10.60 12.75 -0.44
C ALA A 621 10.11 11.30 -0.28
N THR A 622 11.05 10.38 -0.10
CA THR A 622 10.80 8.99 0.31
C THR A 622 11.92 8.50 1.21
N ASP A 623 11.58 7.67 2.18
CA ASP A 623 12.53 6.92 3.01
C ASP A 623 11.99 5.51 3.20
N LEU A 624 12.73 4.54 2.70
CA LEU A 624 12.35 3.14 2.60
C LEU A 624 13.38 2.28 3.33
N ALA A 625 12.91 1.38 4.18
CA ALA A 625 13.70 0.36 4.85
C ALA A 625 13.56 -0.99 4.15
N VAL A 626 14.57 -1.84 4.22
CA VAL A 626 14.49 -3.23 3.75
C VAL A 626 13.55 -4.03 4.67
N ALA A 627 12.60 -4.77 4.11
CA ALA A 627 11.68 -5.60 4.90
C ALA A 627 12.36 -6.90 5.38
N ILE A 628 13.17 -6.80 6.42
CA ILE A 628 13.85 -7.89 7.12
C ILE A 628 13.50 -7.87 8.61
N ARG A 629 13.70 -8.98 9.32
CA ARG A 629 13.24 -9.14 10.71
C ARG A 629 11.75 -8.79 10.84
N THR A 630 10.99 -9.26 9.86
CA THR A 630 9.59 -8.87 9.63
C THR A 630 8.69 -10.09 9.76
N LEU A 631 7.73 -10.00 10.68
CA LEU A 631 6.64 -10.96 10.84
C LEU A 631 5.44 -10.47 10.04
N VAL A 632 4.88 -11.32 9.21
CA VAL A 632 3.64 -11.08 8.47
C VAL A 632 2.55 -11.95 9.07
N LEU A 633 1.40 -11.33 9.35
CA LEU A 633 0.21 -12.01 9.87
C LEU A 633 -0.93 -11.79 8.86
N ALA A 634 -1.56 -12.84 8.39
CA ALA A 634 -2.68 -12.76 7.46
C ALA A 634 -3.87 -13.55 8.01
N GLU A 635 -5.04 -12.94 8.02
CA GLU A 635 -6.29 -13.65 8.34
C GLU A 635 -6.61 -14.66 7.24
N ARG A 636 -7.04 -15.87 7.63
CA ARG A 636 -7.37 -16.95 6.70
C ARG A 636 -8.86 -17.01 6.39
N PRO A 637 -9.26 -17.29 5.15
CA PRO A 637 -10.65 -17.64 4.85
C PRO A 637 -11.12 -18.80 5.74
N GLY A 638 -12.20 -18.62 6.46
CA GLY A 638 -12.72 -19.62 7.41
C GLY A 638 -12.25 -19.46 8.84
N GLY A 639 -11.49 -18.41 9.14
CA GLY A 639 -10.96 -18.08 10.47
C GLY A 639 -9.57 -18.65 10.71
N GLY A 640 -8.84 -18.02 11.61
CA GLY A 640 -7.43 -18.31 11.87
C GLY A 640 -6.48 -17.25 11.32
N THR A 641 -5.22 -17.33 11.74
CA THR A 641 -4.18 -16.39 11.36
C THR A 641 -2.95 -17.15 10.90
N GLY A 642 -2.56 -16.95 9.64
CA GLY A 642 -1.29 -17.42 9.11
C GLY A 642 -0.15 -16.45 9.50
N LEU A 643 0.96 -17.01 9.95
CA LEU A 643 2.18 -16.27 10.27
C LEU A 643 3.28 -16.65 9.26
N SER A 644 4.05 -15.67 8.81
CA SER A 644 5.21 -15.87 7.96
C SER A 644 6.39 -15.01 8.40
N LEU A 645 7.57 -15.62 8.48
CA LEU A 645 8.83 -14.98 8.81
C LEU A 645 9.89 -15.44 7.79
N GLY A 646 10.33 -14.52 6.93
CA GLY A 646 11.45 -14.77 6.03
C GLY A 646 12.80 -14.61 6.75
N VAL A 647 13.74 -15.48 6.41
CA VAL A 647 15.14 -15.43 6.89
C VAL A 647 16.10 -15.82 5.77
N GLY A 648 17.31 -15.27 5.78
CA GLY A 648 18.30 -15.57 4.75
C GLY A 648 19.67 -15.02 5.07
N GLY A 649 20.66 -15.41 4.27
CA GLY A 649 22.04 -15.01 4.35
C GLY A 649 22.67 -14.82 2.99
N ALA A 650 23.77 -14.05 2.96
CA ALA A 650 24.56 -13.84 1.76
C ALA A 650 25.54 -15.00 1.58
N ILE A 651 25.41 -15.73 0.49
CA ILE A 651 26.29 -16.85 0.14
C ILE A 651 27.37 -16.33 -0.80
N THR A 652 28.59 -16.55 -0.41
CA THR A 652 29.82 -16.26 -1.20
C THR A 652 30.61 -17.56 -1.49
N ALA A 653 31.66 -17.46 -2.27
CA ALA A 653 32.53 -18.61 -2.58
C ALA A 653 33.10 -19.27 -1.31
N ASP A 654 33.39 -18.48 -0.29
CA ASP A 654 34.05 -18.95 0.95
C ASP A 654 33.01 -19.26 2.08
N SER A 655 31.71 -19.20 1.82
CA SER A 655 30.66 -19.49 2.80
C SER A 655 30.70 -20.97 3.23
N SER A 656 30.59 -21.22 4.54
CA SER A 656 30.39 -22.55 5.10
C SER A 656 28.91 -22.87 5.20
N PRO A 657 28.38 -23.94 4.56
CA PRO A 657 26.96 -24.29 4.68
C PRO A 657 26.46 -24.45 6.10
N GLN A 658 27.32 -24.91 7.03
CA GLN A 658 26.98 -25.02 8.44
C GLN A 658 26.81 -23.64 9.09
N ASP A 659 27.75 -22.73 8.86
CA ASP A 659 27.77 -21.41 9.49
C ASP A 659 26.63 -20.56 8.96
N GLU A 660 26.34 -20.63 7.66
CA GLU A 660 25.22 -19.92 7.04
C GLU A 660 23.87 -20.43 7.56
N TYR A 661 23.73 -21.73 7.81
CA TYR A 661 22.50 -22.27 8.45
C TYR A 661 22.34 -21.77 9.89
N GLU A 662 23.42 -21.73 10.68
CA GLU A 662 23.39 -21.17 12.04
C GLU A 662 23.11 -19.66 12.04
N GLU A 663 23.55 -18.95 11.00
CA GLU A 663 23.28 -17.53 10.83
C GLU A 663 21.78 -17.26 10.64
N ILE A 664 21.07 -18.03 9.79
CA ILE A 664 19.62 -17.83 9.62
C ILE A 664 18.84 -18.17 10.91
N ARG A 665 19.28 -19.14 11.69
CA ARG A 665 18.71 -19.45 13.01
C ARG A 665 18.88 -18.27 13.96
N THR A 666 20.07 -17.68 13.98
CA THR A 666 20.39 -16.51 14.80
C THR A 666 19.54 -15.30 14.39
N LYS A 667 19.36 -15.06 13.07
CA LYS A 667 18.52 -13.99 12.53
C LYS A 667 17.04 -14.17 12.88
N ALA A 668 16.53 -15.41 12.87
CA ALA A 668 15.16 -15.72 13.25
C ALA A 668 14.92 -15.55 14.75
N PHE A 669 15.93 -15.82 15.59
CA PHE A 669 15.81 -15.86 17.05
C PHE A 669 15.17 -14.60 17.65
N GLY A 670 15.55 -13.43 17.13
CA GLY A 670 15.01 -12.16 17.63
C GLY A 670 13.48 -12.09 17.52
N VAL A 671 12.92 -12.51 16.39
CA VAL A 671 11.46 -12.50 16.15
C VAL A 671 10.79 -13.66 16.90
N LEU A 672 11.30 -14.87 16.77
CA LEU A 672 10.73 -16.06 17.39
C LEU A 672 10.67 -15.93 18.92
N SER A 673 11.77 -15.49 19.55
CA SER A 673 11.83 -15.33 21.01
C SER A 673 10.86 -14.28 21.55
N ALA A 674 10.51 -13.26 20.77
CA ALA A 674 9.49 -12.28 21.15
C ALA A 674 8.08 -12.87 21.18
N LEU A 675 7.86 -13.94 20.39
CA LEU A 675 6.60 -14.71 20.36
C LEU A 675 6.61 -15.92 21.31
N GLY A 676 7.72 -16.14 22.04
CA GLY A 676 7.92 -17.35 22.87
C GLY A 676 8.08 -18.63 22.04
N ALA A 677 8.44 -18.50 20.76
CA ALA A 677 8.65 -19.61 19.83
C ALA A 677 10.14 -19.91 19.64
N GLU A 678 10.40 -21.12 19.16
CA GLU A 678 11.76 -21.59 18.82
C GLU A 678 11.87 -21.86 17.33
N PHE A 679 13.12 -21.88 16.83
CA PHE A 679 13.38 -22.32 15.47
C PHE A 679 13.02 -23.82 15.35
N PRO A 680 12.25 -24.22 14.29
CA PRO A 680 11.81 -25.61 14.17
C PRO A 680 13.03 -26.55 14.09
N PRO A 681 12.93 -27.76 14.70
CA PRO A 681 13.96 -28.77 14.53
C PRO A 681 14.09 -29.15 13.04
N GLY A 682 15.32 -29.40 12.57
CA GLY A 682 15.64 -29.67 11.18
C GLY A 682 15.05 -30.99 10.64
#